data_a79880afd84681145205a42b5519c2c5
#
_entry.id   a79880afd84681145205a42b5519c2c5
#
_cell.length_a   1.000
_cell.length_b   1.000
_cell.length_c   1.000
_cell.angle_alpha   90.00
_cell.angle_beta   90.00
_cell.angle_gamma   90.00
#
_symmetry.space_group_name_H-M   'P 1'
#
loop_
_entity.id
_entity.type
_entity.pdbx_description
1 polymer ?
#
loop_
_entity_poly.entity_id
_entity_poly.type
_entity_poly.pdbx_seq_one_letter_code
_entity_poly.pdbx_strand_id
1 'polypeptide(L)'
;MLANTHPAYEFRRGQLQMAQAVEKALEEKRHLIVEAGTGTGKTLAYLLPVIRSGKRVIISTGTKNLQEQLFYKDIPFLEQALFANREGTDASEACPERSRRDQPGQSPGRLSVCYMKGRNNYLCRKKLYDLTSQPMLNGLEEISHFSEISAWEKVTQTGDRAELVAISENSSLWHKLDARTDNCTGQKCSEFSKCFITQMRRQAAESDIVIVNHHLLFADLVIKEAADSSRDAGILPDVGSVIFDEAHELENVAGNYFGVSVSSARIDELARDIEQAATRGQMYSAGISGAIGSLRDHAALFFSLLPLGKGRFAFEDRRGFLEENGEEYSALSNSLQRIESELEQLSQKTEEIFALSRRANELKVQLRFLMEETRPNIVFWLERRVSRGAGGHERHTVFLQATPIDLAPILKKSLFDKLDCAVLTSATLAVGGGFEYMRQRLGLEYARELLLPSHFDYENQALLYVPPDLPDPGTKEFSALAGERIRQLLEITSGRAFVLFTSLAQMKEAHDRLCAKLPFRLLLQGDAPKSALLEEFRITPNAVLFATSSFWQGVDVQGEQLSCVIIDRLPFAVPSDPVVAARVKAIDADGGNAFFQYQVPAAVITLKQGFGRLIRSLHDRGLLVLLDNRILKKQYGRVFIESLPNYKKTTELGVVETFFGLHA
;
A
#
# COMPACT_ATOMS: atom_id res chain seq x y z
N MET A 1 -1.09 -32.46 -13.08
CA MET A 1 -0.97 -32.46 -11.62
C MET A 1 -2.12 -31.70 -10.97
N LEU A 2 -2.25 -30.37 -11.10
CA LEU A 2 -3.36 -29.59 -10.51
C LEU A 2 -4.75 -30.09 -10.97
N ALA A 3 -4.91 -30.46 -12.23
CA ALA A 3 -6.17 -31.00 -12.76
C ALA A 3 -6.63 -32.31 -12.10
N ASN A 4 -5.71 -33.09 -11.55
CA ASN A 4 -6.01 -34.37 -10.89
C ASN A 4 -6.30 -34.23 -9.40
N THR A 5 -5.99 -33.07 -8.81
CA THR A 5 -6.12 -32.83 -7.37
C THR A 5 -7.28 -31.90 -7.00
N HIS A 6 -7.81 -31.14 -7.97
CA HIS A 6 -8.90 -30.20 -7.71
C HIS A 6 -9.99 -30.32 -8.80
N PRO A 7 -11.22 -30.77 -8.45
CA PRO A 7 -12.29 -30.96 -9.42
C PRO A 7 -12.72 -29.70 -10.18
N ALA A 8 -12.51 -28.52 -9.59
CA ALA A 8 -12.82 -27.21 -10.19
C ALA A 8 -11.61 -26.53 -10.85
N TYR A 9 -10.50 -27.24 -11.08
CA TYR A 9 -9.35 -26.66 -11.78
C TYR A 9 -9.62 -26.55 -13.27
N GLU A 10 -9.61 -25.34 -13.77
CA GLU A 10 -9.67 -25.02 -15.20
C GLU A 10 -8.26 -24.77 -15.73
N PHE A 11 -7.88 -25.47 -16.80
CA PHE A 11 -6.63 -25.22 -17.49
C PHE A 11 -6.67 -23.85 -18.18
N ARG A 12 -5.68 -23.00 -17.88
CA ARG A 12 -5.54 -21.67 -18.48
C ARG A 12 -4.18 -21.55 -19.14
N ARG A 13 -4.17 -21.42 -20.47
CA ARG A 13 -2.94 -21.32 -21.26
C ARG A 13 -2.03 -20.17 -20.77
N GLY A 14 -2.59 -19.01 -20.47
CA GLY A 14 -1.83 -17.87 -19.94
C GLY A 14 -1.15 -18.16 -18.60
N GLN A 15 -1.81 -18.95 -17.71
CA GLN A 15 -1.22 -19.39 -16.45
C GLN A 15 0.03 -20.25 -16.68
N LEU A 16 -0.04 -21.20 -17.61
CA LEU A 16 1.11 -22.04 -17.95
C LEU A 16 2.25 -21.22 -18.58
N GLN A 17 1.94 -20.32 -19.52
CA GLN A 17 2.92 -19.44 -20.14
C GLN A 17 3.64 -18.56 -19.11
N MET A 18 2.90 -18.00 -18.16
CA MET A 18 3.49 -17.24 -17.07
C MET A 18 4.38 -18.11 -16.19
N ALA A 19 3.92 -19.30 -15.80
CA ALA A 19 4.71 -20.21 -14.97
C ALA A 19 6.06 -20.59 -15.65
N GLN A 20 6.03 -20.89 -16.94
CA GLN A 20 7.23 -21.18 -17.72
C GLN A 20 8.18 -19.97 -17.82
N ALA A 21 7.62 -18.77 -17.99
CA ALA A 21 8.43 -17.54 -18.04
C ALA A 21 9.09 -17.24 -16.69
N VAL A 22 8.37 -17.45 -15.57
CA VAL A 22 8.91 -17.29 -14.21
C VAL A 22 10.00 -18.34 -13.93
N GLU A 23 9.76 -19.60 -14.26
CA GLU A 23 10.75 -20.69 -14.13
C GLU A 23 12.05 -20.33 -14.86
N LYS A 24 11.93 -19.94 -16.13
CA LYS A 24 13.06 -19.52 -16.96
C LYS A 24 13.79 -18.28 -16.42
N ALA A 25 13.06 -17.30 -15.88
CA ALA A 25 13.66 -16.10 -15.28
C ALA A 25 14.48 -16.45 -14.03
N LEU A 26 13.96 -17.33 -13.18
CA LEU A 26 14.65 -17.83 -11.99
C LEU A 26 15.92 -18.63 -12.33
N GLU A 27 15.86 -19.50 -13.38
CA GLU A 27 16.99 -20.30 -13.83
C GLU A 27 18.11 -19.44 -14.45
N GLU A 28 17.74 -18.53 -15.35
CA GLU A 28 18.67 -17.67 -16.08
C GLU A 28 19.15 -16.45 -15.28
N LYS A 29 18.64 -16.25 -14.06
CA LYS A 29 18.95 -15.10 -13.20
C LYS A 29 18.70 -13.77 -13.93
N ARG A 30 17.50 -13.61 -14.47
CA ARG A 30 17.09 -12.41 -15.22
C ARG A 30 15.80 -11.83 -14.67
N HIS A 31 15.68 -10.52 -14.70
CA HIS A 31 14.43 -9.84 -14.34
C HIS A 31 13.34 -10.10 -15.39
N LEU A 32 12.09 -10.15 -14.93
CA LEU A 32 10.91 -10.41 -15.74
C LEU A 32 9.77 -9.46 -15.36
N ILE A 33 9.17 -8.81 -16.34
CA ILE A 33 7.94 -8.03 -16.18
C ILE A 33 6.80 -8.78 -16.88
N VAL A 34 5.73 -9.07 -16.14
CA VAL A 34 4.58 -9.81 -16.66
C VAL A 34 3.29 -9.05 -16.39
N GLU A 35 2.58 -8.65 -17.43
CA GLU A 35 1.17 -8.35 -17.29
C GLU A 35 0.35 -9.61 -17.60
N ALA A 36 -0.43 -10.05 -16.62
CA ALA A 36 -1.39 -11.13 -16.79
C ALA A 36 -2.76 -10.64 -16.31
N GLY A 37 -3.71 -10.54 -17.21
CA GLY A 37 -5.04 -10.03 -16.94
C GLY A 37 -5.72 -10.73 -15.76
N THR A 38 -6.80 -10.12 -15.24
CA THR A 38 -7.64 -10.75 -14.21
C THR A 38 -8.11 -12.13 -14.66
N GLY A 39 -8.24 -13.07 -13.73
CA GLY A 39 -8.66 -14.44 -14.04
C GLY A 39 -7.57 -15.37 -14.57
N THR A 40 -6.37 -14.91 -14.89
CA THR A 40 -5.27 -15.77 -15.39
C THR A 40 -4.77 -16.75 -14.32
N GLY A 41 -4.96 -16.46 -13.03
CA GLY A 41 -4.39 -17.28 -11.95
C GLY A 41 -2.92 -16.97 -11.68
N LYS A 42 -2.54 -15.69 -11.70
CA LYS A 42 -1.18 -15.18 -11.48
C LYS A 42 -0.48 -15.82 -10.30
N THR A 43 -1.18 -15.90 -9.18
CA THR A 43 -0.64 -16.42 -7.91
C THR A 43 -0.07 -17.83 -8.08
N LEU A 44 -0.85 -18.74 -8.60
CA LEU A 44 -0.40 -20.11 -8.85
C LEU A 44 0.71 -20.17 -9.92
N ALA A 45 0.65 -19.28 -10.91
CA ALA A 45 1.61 -19.22 -11.99
C ALA A 45 3.03 -18.84 -11.52
N TYR A 46 3.17 -17.99 -10.50
CA TYR A 46 4.49 -17.70 -9.95
C TYR A 46 4.86 -18.58 -8.74
N LEU A 47 3.90 -19.02 -7.92
CA LEU A 47 4.18 -19.87 -6.76
C LEU A 47 4.74 -21.24 -7.17
N LEU A 48 4.17 -21.88 -8.19
CA LEU A 48 4.59 -23.21 -8.60
C LEU A 48 6.07 -23.28 -9.01
N PRO A 49 6.58 -22.42 -9.91
CA PRO A 49 8.01 -22.41 -10.25
C PRO A 49 8.90 -21.99 -9.07
N VAL A 50 8.45 -21.08 -8.20
CA VAL A 50 9.17 -20.70 -6.97
C VAL A 50 9.35 -21.93 -6.07
N ILE A 51 8.29 -22.70 -5.80
CA ILE A 51 8.35 -23.91 -4.98
C ILE A 51 9.28 -24.95 -5.61
N ARG A 52 9.20 -25.14 -6.93
CA ARG A 52 10.03 -26.12 -7.66
C ARG A 52 11.51 -25.73 -7.71
N SER A 53 11.82 -24.44 -7.74
CA SER A 53 13.19 -23.96 -7.80
C SER A 53 14.02 -24.32 -6.57
N GLY A 54 13.39 -24.59 -5.41
CA GLY A 54 14.05 -24.81 -4.12
C GLY A 54 14.84 -23.61 -3.60
N LYS A 55 14.78 -22.46 -4.29
CA LYS A 55 15.46 -21.22 -3.88
C LYS A 55 14.68 -20.51 -2.80
N ARG A 56 15.40 -19.79 -1.93
CA ARG A 56 14.76 -18.85 -1.01
C ARG A 56 14.26 -17.63 -1.78
N VAL A 57 12.97 -17.30 -1.61
CA VAL A 57 12.31 -16.21 -2.33
C VAL A 57 11.49 -15.36 -1.38
N ILE A 58 11.55 -14.04 -1.55
CA ILE A 58 10.58 -13.13 -0.95
C ILE A 58 9.46 -12.87 -1.95
N ILE A 59 8.21 -12.98 -1.50
CA ILE A 59 7.03 -12.57 -2.25
C ILE A 59 6.50 -11.30 -1.62
N SER A 60 6.58 -10.20 -2.35
CA SER A 60 6.12 -8.88 -1.93
C SER A 60 4.80 -8.55 -2.63
N THR A 61 3.77 -8.16 -1.86
CA THR A 61 2.42 -7.87 -2.38
C THR A 61 1.99 -6.43 -2.07
N GLY A 62 1.01 -5.91 -2.79
CA GLY A 62 0.49 -4.55 -2.56
C GLY A 62 -0.30 -4.41 -1.25
N THR A 63 -1.06 -5.43 -0.82
CA THR A 63 -2.00 -5.33 0.31
C THR A 63 -1.87 -6.46 1.32
N LYS A 64 -2.32 -6.19 2.58
CA LYS A 64 -2.39 -7.21 3.64
C LYS A 64 -3.32 -8.37 3.26
N ASN A 65 -4.45 -8.09 2.63
CA ASN A 65 -5.42 -9.13 2.24
C ASN A 65 -4.81 -10.13 1.23
N LEU A 66 -4.01 -9.66 0.29
CA LEU A 66 -3.28 -10.54 -0.64
C LEU A 66 -2.22 -11.39 0.07
N GLN A 67 -1.53 -10.82 1.08
CA GLN A 67 -0.61 -11.60 1.91
C GLN A 67 -1.34 -12.74 2.63
N GLU A 68 -2.50 -12.45 3.25
CA GLU A 68 -3.31 -13.44 3.97
C GLU A 68 -3.86 -14.51 3.03
N GLN A 69 -4.32 -14.11 1.85
CA GLN A 69 -4.77 -15.05 0.83
C GLN A 69 -3.65 -16.01 0.42
N LEU A 70 -2.45 -15.49 0.13
CA LEU A 70 -1.29 -16.30 -0.22
C LEU A 70 -0.97 -17.32 0.88
N PHE A 71 -0.90 -16.88 2.13
CA PHE A 71 -0.46 -17.70 3.25
C PHE A 71 -1.52 -18.73 3.69
N TYR A 72 -2.79 -18.32 3.81
CA TYR A 72 -3.85 -19.17 4.36
C TYR A 72 -4.63 -19.98 3.33
N LYS A 73 -4.55 -19.63 2.02
CA LYS A 73 -5.33 -20.30 0.97
C LYS A 73 -4.43 -20.89 -0.13
N ASP A 74 -3.63 -20.05 -0.79
CA ASP A 74 -2.96 -20.47 -2.04
C ASP A 74 -1.80 -21.44 -1.77
N ILE A 75 -0.98 -21.19 -0.73
CA ILE A 75 0.13 -22.08 -0.38
C ILE A 75 -0.34 -23.42 0.18
N PRO A 76 -1.26 -23.49 1.16
CA PRO A 76 -1.80 -24.77 1.61
C PRO A 76 -2.45 -25.60 0.51
N PHE A 77 -3.15 -24.93 -0.42
CA PHE A 77 -3.69 -25.59 -1.61
C PHE A 77 -2.59 -26.24 -2.47
N LEU A 78 -1.50 -25.52 -2.72
CA LEU A 78 -0.37 -26.07 -3.49
C LEU A 78 0.39 -27.15 -2.72
N GLU A 79 0.57 -27.02 -1.43
CA GLU A 79 1.16 -28.06 -0.59
C GLU A 79 0.36 -29.37 -0.70
N GLN A 80 -0.94 -29.31 -0.55
CA GLN A 80 -1.82 -30.45 -0.71
C GLN A 80 -1.72 -31.03 -2.12
N ALA A 81 -1.74 -30.20 -3.17
CA ALA A 81 -1.67 -30.66 -4.55
C ALA A 81 -0.32 -31.30 -4.94
N LEU A 82 0.79 -30.81 -4.37
CA LEU A 82 2.13 -31.27 -4.71
C LEU A 82 2.63 -32.45 -3.89
N PHE A 83 2.18 -32.58 -2.63
CA PHE A 83 2.73 -33.51 -1.65
C PHE A 83 1.77 -34.60 -1.17
N ALA A 84 0.43 -34.45 -1.32
CA ALA A 84 -0.55 -35.44 -0.90
C ALA A 84 -0.43 -36.82 -1.58
N ASN A 85 0.21 -36.90 -2.76
CA ASN A 85 0.35 -38.16 -3.52
C ASN A 85 1.72 -38.85 -3.30
N ARG A 86 2.51 -38.44 -2.29
CA ARG A 86 3.89 -38.92 -2.13
C ARG A 86 4.11 -39.93 -0.98
N GLU A 87 3.07 -40.46 -0.38
CA GLU A 87 3.22 -41.54 0.62
C GLU A 87 3.77 -42.84 0.05
N GLY A 88 4.13 -42.90 -1.25
CA GLY A 88 4.58 -44.13 -1.91
C GLY A 88 5.77 -44.03 -2.88
N THR A 89 6.41 -42.88 -3.06
CA THR A 89 7.55 -42.76 -3.99
C THR A 89 8.74 -42.02 -3.37
N ASP A 90 9.97 -42.51 -3.67
CA ASP A 90 11.23 -42.00 -3.14
C ASP A 90 11.36 -40.47 -3.25
N ALA A 91 11.62 -39.82 -2.13
CA ALA A 91 11.75 -38.38 -1.98
C ALA A 91 12.96 -37.76 -2.74
N SER A 92 13.84 -38.60 -3.30
CA SER A 92 15.12 -38.18 -3.90
C SER A 92 15.03 -37.54 -5.28
N GLU A 93 13.94 -37.77 -6.03
CA GLU A 93 13.83 -37.30 -7.42
C GLU A 93 13.27 -35.87 -7.56
N ALA A 94 12.80 -35.22 -6.48
CA ALA A 94 12.00 -34.02 -6.58
C ALA A 94 12.75 -32.70 -6.48
N CYS A 95 13.86 -32.64 -5.79
CA CYS A 95 14.73 -31.46 -5.71
C CYS A 95 16.08 -31.84 -5.08
N PRO A 96 17.18 -31.93 -5.85
CA PRO A 96 18.50 -32.35 -5.37
C PRO A 96 19.09 -31.39 -4.29
N GLU A 97 18.67 -30.13 -4.27
CA GLU A 97 19.16 -29.14 -3.30
C GLU A 97 18.41 -29.18 -1.94
N ARG A 98 17.18 -29.72 -1.88
CA ARG A 98 16.43 -29.84 -0.62
C ARG A 98 16.97 -30.89 0.34
N SER A 99 17.47 -32.00 -0.18
CA SER A 99 18.05 -33.09 0.63
C SER A 99 19.29 -32.70 1.45
N ARG A 100 19.88 -31.53 1.17
CA ARG A 100 21.05 -30.98 1.91
C ARG A 100 20.65 -30.04 3.06
N ARG A 101 19.37 -29.70 3.23
CA ARG A 101 18.90 -28.74 4.26
C ARG A 101 17.99 -29.33 5.32
N ASP A 102 17.73 -30.64 5.30
CA ASP A 102 16.88 -31.30 6.29
C ASP A 102 17.51 -31.20 7.68
N GLN A 103 16.92 -30.36 8.52
CA GLN A 103 17.25 -30.32 9.95
C GLN A 103 16.53 -31.49 10.67
N PRO A 104 17.15 -32.08 11.71
CA PRO A 104 16.52 -33.16 12.48
C PRO A 104 15.25 -32.64 13.16
N GLY A 105 14.10 -33.13 12.73
CA GLY A 105 12.79 -32.84 13.31
C GLY A 105 11.73 -32.28 12.34
N GLN A 106 12.07 -32.00 11.07
CA GLN A 106 11.08 -31.64 10.04
C GLN A 106 10.72 -32.87 9.20
N SER A 107 9.41 -33.02 8.92
CA SER A 107 8.94 -34.06 8.01
C SER A 107 9.50 -33.80 6.60
N PRO A 108 10.15 -34.79 5.93
CA PRO A 108 10.68 -34.61 4.59
C PRO A 108 9.58 -34.16 3.62
N GLY A 109 9.78 -33.02 2.95
CA GLY A 109 8.91 -32.57 1.87
C GLY A 109 7.94 -31.42 2.19
N ARG A 110 7.88 -30.90 3.44
CA ARG A 110 7.02 -29.75 3.76
C ARG A 110 7.71 -28.43 3.42
N LEU A 111 6.97 -27.51 2.77
CA LEU A 111 7.44 -26.16 2.44
C LEU A 111 7.52 -25.31 3.71
N SER A 112 8.66 -24.65 3.94
CA SER A 112 8.77 -23.70 5.05
C SER A 112 8.40 -22.30 4.57
N VAL A 113 7.29 -21.76 5.11
CA VAL A 113 6.74 -20.45 4.71
C VAL A 113 6.58 -19.57 5.93
N CYS A 114 7.06 -18.34 5.82
CA CYS A 114 6.85 -17.29 6.81
C CYS A 114 6.04 -16.13 6.23
N TYR A 115 5.15 -15.59 7.03
CA TYR A 115 4.33 -14.43 6.72
C TYR A 115 4.67 -13.31 7.68
N MET A 116 5.13 -12.16 7.15
CA MET A 116 5.57 -11.02 7.96
C MET A 116 4.77 -9.76 7.66
N LYS A 117 4.29 -9.12 8.73
CA LYS A 117 3.70 -7.77 8.71
C LYS A 117 4.63 -6.74 9.34
N GLY A 118 4.29 -5.47 9.19
CA GLY A 118 4.94 -4.39 9.94
C GLY A 118 4.73 -4.55 11.45
N ARG A 119 5.70 -4.09 12.25
CA ARG A 119 5.75 -4.26 13.71
C ARG A 119 4.53 -3.77 14.48
N ASN A 120 3.85 -2.76 13.96
CA ASN A 120 2.60 -2.22 14.53
C ASN A 120 1.42 -3.22 14.49
N ASN A 121 1.55 -4.32 13.76
CA ASN A 121 0.55 -5.39 13.74
C ASN A 121 0.78 -6.47 14.83
N TYR A 122 1.87 -6.38 15.58
CA TYR A 122 2.22 -7.39 16.60
C TYR A 122 2.17 -6.80 18.00
N LEU A 123 1.78 -7.64 18.97
CA LEU A 123 1.77 -7.31 20.38
C LEU A 123 3.21 -7.24 20.93
N CYS A 124 3.49 -6.22 21.73
CA CYS A 124 4.70 -6.15 22.54
C CYS A 124 4.42 -6.68 23.96
N ARG A 125 4.95 -7.86 24.31
CA ARG A 125 4.78 -8.47 25.63
C ARG A 125 5.28 -7.57 26.75
N LYS A 126 6.43 -6.92 26.57
CA LYS A 126 6.96 -5.99 27.57
C LYS A 126 5.97 -4.87 27.86
N LYS A 127 5.44 -4.20 26.84
CA LYS A 127 4.43 -3.11 27.03
C LYS A 127 3.15 -3.63 27.71
N LEU A 128 2.70 -4.84 27.38
CA LEU A 128 1.55 -5.45 28.03
C LEU A 128 1.80 -5.69 29.53
N TYR A 129 2.96 -6.25 29.87
CA TYR A 129 3.30 -6.54 31.27
C TYR A 129 3.58 -5.28 32.06
N ASP A 130 4.21 -4.27 31.43
CA ASP A 130 4.41 -2.94 32.04
C ASP A 130 3.04 -2.29 32.35
N LEU A 131 2.08 -2.37 31.43
CA LEU A 131 0.72 -1.83 31.62
C LEU A 131 -0.08 -2.66 32.65
N THR A 132 0.20 -3.95 32.79
CA THR A 132 -0.41 -4.82 33.83
C THR A 132 0.07 -4.40 35.23
N SER A 133 1.36 -4.08 35.37
CA SER A 133 1.95 -3.68 36.65
C SER A 133 1.60 -2.25 37.06
N GLN A 134 1.41 -1.36 36.09
CA GLN A 134 1.02 0.06 36.28
C GLN A 134 -0.13 0.43 35.31
N PRO A 135 -1.38 0.11 35.63
CA PRO A 135 -2.51 0.33 34.74
C PRO A 135 -2.74 1.83 34.49
N MET A 136 -2.59 2.26 33.23
CA MET A 136 -2.94 3.60 32.74
C MET A 136 -3.99 3.46 31.63
N LEU A 137 -5.20 3.02 32.01
CA LEU A 137 -6.31 2.76 31.10
C LEU A 137 -7.34 3.88 31.18
N ASN A 138 -7.88 4.28 30.04
CA ASN A 138 -8.85 5.36 29.90
C ASN A 138 -10.23 4.80 29.54
N GLY A 139 -11.14 4.75 30.53
CA GLY A 139 -12.52 4.34 30.32
C GLY A 139 -12.74 2.81 30.30
N LEU A 140 -14.01 2.42 30.36
CA LEU A 140 -14.43 1.01 30.45
C LEU A 140 -14.09 0.19 29.20
N GLU A 141 -14.09 0.82 28.04
CA GLU A 141 -13.76 0.17 26.77
C GLU A 141 -12.30 -0.30 26.74
N GLU A 142 -11.35 0.55 27.14
CA GLU A 142 -9.93 0.14 27.22
C GLU A 142 -9.71 -0.97 28.25
N ILE A 143 -10.46 -0.96 29.37
CA ILE A 143 -10.38 -2.03 30.41
C ILE A 143 -10.88 -3.36 29.85
N SER A 144 -11.99 -3.37 29.13
CA SER A 144 -12.54 -4.57 28.49
C SER A 144 -11.56 -5.13 27.44
N HIS A 145 -11.09 -4.30 26.53
CA HIS A 145 -10.12 -4.71 25.52
C HIS A 145 -8.78 -5.17 26.12
N PHE A 146 -8.34 -4.54 27.21
CA PHE A 146 -7.11 -4.96 27.91
C PHE A 146 -7.24 -6.37 28.49
N SER A 147 -8.39 -6.69 29.08
CA SER A 147 -8.68 -8.04 29.59
C SER A 147 -8.67 -9.09 28.46
N GLU A 148 -9.28 -8.76 27.33
CA GLU A 148 -9.32 -9.61 26.14
C GLU A 148 -7.92 -9.84 25.57
N ILE A 149 -7.12 -8.78 25.38
CA ILE A 149 -5.74 -8.88 24.89
C ILE A 149 -4.87 -9.70 25.86
N SER A 150 -5.03 -9.50 27.17
CA SER A 150 -4.26 -10.24 28.18
C SER A 150 -4.60 -11.73 28.23
N ALA A 151 -5.85 -12.11 27.95
CA ALA A 151 -6.26 -13.49 27.81
C ALA A 151 -5.73 -14.11 26.51
N TRP A 152 -5.83 -13.39 25.41
CA TRP A 152 -5.36 -13.81 24.10
C TRP A 152 -3.83 -13.97 24.03
N GLU A 153 -3.07 -13.12 24.69
CA GLU A 153 -1.57 -13.23 24.72
C GLU A 153 -1.11 -14.61 25.20
N LYS A 154 -1.86 -15.27 26.09
CA LYS A 154 -1.51 -16.59 26.66
C LYS A 154 -1.69 -17.73 25.66
N VAL A 155 -2.50 -17.55 24.62
CA VAL A 155 -2.87 -18.59 23.66
C VAL A 155 -2.33 -18.33 22.25
N THR A 156 -2.06 -17.07 21.89
CA THR A 156 -1.53 -16.74 20.57
C THR A 156 -0.09 -17.23 20.38
N GLN A 157 0.17 -17.75 19.20
CA GLN A 157 1.51 -18.14 18.78
C GLN A 157 2.19 -17.05 17.96
N THR A 158 1.43 -16.20 17.29
CA THR A 158 1.94 -15.19 16.36
C THR A 158 2.01 -13.79 16.97
N GLY A 159 1.09 -13.49 17.91
CA GLY A 159 0.90 -12.15 18.44
C GLY A 159 0.37 -11.15 17.40
N ASP A 160 -0.16 -11.64 16.27
CA ASP A 160 -0.72 -10.82 15.20
C ASP A 160 -2.12 -10.31 15.58
N ARG A 161 -2.29 -8.99 15.55
CA ARG A 161 -3.54 -8.33 15.82
C ARG A 161 -4.73 -8.82 14.98
N ALA A 162 -4.48 -9.35 13.79
CA ALA A 162 -5.54 -9.89 12.93
C ALA A 162 -6.34 -11.03 13.60
N GLU A 163 -5.79 -11.68 14.62
CA GLU A 163 -6.48 -12.66 15.44
C GLU A 163 -7.54 -12.03 16.37
N LEU A 164 -7.47 -10.72 16.64
CA LEU A 164 -8.37 -9.98 17.53
C LEU A 164 -9.45 -9.24 16.71
N VAL A 165 -10.45 -9.99 16.22
CA VAL A 165 -11.49 -9.46 15.32
C VAL A 165 -12.36 -8.38 15.97
N ALA A 166 -12.59 -8.46 17.29
CA ALA A 166 -13.43 -7.51 18.01
C ALA A 166 -12.76 -6.14 18.27
N ILE A 167 -11.43 -6.05 18.16
CA ILE A 167 -10.69 -4.82 18.46
C ILE A 167 -10.42 -4.03 17.18
N SER A 168 -10.94 -2.80 17.11
CA SER A 168 -10.76 -1.89 15.97
C SER A 168 -9.29 -1.65 15.63
N GLU A 169 -8.99 -1.48 14.33
CA GLU A 169 -7.65 -1.08 13.87
C GLU A 169 -7.15 0.24 14.46
N ASN A 170 -8.05 1.13 14.80
CA ASN A 170 -7.74 2.45 15.35
C ASN A 170 -7.86 2.48 16.89
N SER A 171 -7.84 1.32 17.56
CA SER A 171 -7.92 1.26 19.03
C SER A 171 -6.75 2.02 19.67
N SER A 172 -7.06 2.98 20.55
CA SER A 172 -6.06 3.71 21.33
C SER A 172 -5.22 2.79 22.21
N LEU A 173 -5.83 1.74 22.75
CA LEU A 173 -5.16 0.74 23.56
C LEU A 173 -4.14 -0.07 22.73
N TRP A 174 -4.52 -0.48 21.50
CA TRP A 174 -3.57 -1.19 20.65
C TRP A 174 -2.31 -0.37 20.36
N HIS A 175 -2.46 0.92 20.12
CA HIS A 175 -1.31 1.83 19.94
C HIS A 175 -0.38 1.91 21.15
N LYS A 176 -0.89 1.68 22.37
CA LYS A 176 -0.08 1.59 23.58
C LYS A 176 0.69 0.27 23.69
N LEU A 177 0.18 -0.82 23.06
CA LEU A 177 0.66 -2.19 23.20
C LEU A 177 1.43 -2.74 21.99
N ASP A 178 1.35 -2.10 20.83
CA ASP A 178 2.02 -2.58 19.63
C ASP A 178 3.56 -2.57 19.73
N ALA A 179 4.20 -3.40 18.90
CA ALA A 179 5.64 -3.62 18.93
C ALA A 179 6.44 -2.60 18.09
N ARG A 180 5.98 -1.33 17.96
CA ARG A 180 6.74 -0.28 17.26
C ARG A 180 8.17 -0.18 17.75
N THR A 181 9.05 0.35 16.87
CA THR A 181 10.49 0.44 17.12
C THR A 181 10.83 1.48 18.18
N ASP A 182 9.99 2.49 18.34
CA ASP A 182 10.32 3.73 19.04
C ASP A 182 10.82 3.53 20.48
N ASN A 183 10.27 2.53 21.19
CA ASN A 183 10.64 2.19 22.56
C ASN A 183 11.15 0.74 22.70
N CYS A 184 11.64 0.13 21.61
CA CYS A 184 12.11 -1.24 21.61
C CYS A 184 13.59 -1.32 21.96
N THR A 185 13.92 -2.03 23.06
CA THR A 185 15.30 -2.22 23.53
C THR A 185 16.04 -3.38 22.85
N GLY A 186 15.43 -3.99 21.84
CA GLY A 186 16.07 -5.05 21.05
C GLY A 186 16.54 -6.23 21.91
N GLN A 187 17.77 -6.68 21.69
CA GLN A 187 18.36 -7.84 22.40
C GLN A 187 18.45 -7.68 23.92
N LYS A 188 18.41 -6.44 24.42
CA LYS A 188 18.45 -6.14 25.87
C LYS A 188 17.06 -6.16 26.52
N CYS A 189 16.00 -6.47 25.77
CA CYS A 189 14.64 -6.59 26.31
C CYS A 189 14.51 -7.84 27.19
N SER A 190 13.89 -7.71 28.38
CA SER A 190 13.59 -8.85 29.25
C SER A 190 12.78 -9.95 28.56
N GLU A 191 11.91 -9.56 27.64
CA GLU A 191 11.03 -10.48 26.88
C GLU A 191 11.61 -10.88 25.52
N PHE A 192 12.90 -10.64 25.24
CA PHE A 192 13.49 -10.83 23.92
C PHE A 192 13.31 -12.25 23.37
N SER A 193 13.54 -13.27 24.19
CA SER A 193 13.43 -14.69 23.79
C SER A 193 12.00 -15.11 23.43
N LYS A 194 11.00 -14.48 24.06
CA LYS A 194 9.58 -14.72 23.86
C LYS A 194 8.92 -13.68 22.95
N CYS A 195 9.68 -12.70 22.46
CA CYS A 195 9.17 -11.60 21.63
C CYS A 195 8.65 -12.14 20.29
N PHE A 196 7.41 -11.83 19.95
CA PHE A 196 6.80 -12.24 18.68
C PHE A 196 7.58 -11.75 17.45
N ILE A 197 8.14 -10.53 17.52
CA ILE A 197 9.01 -10.01 16.44
C ILE A 197 10.29 -10.82 16.29
N THR A 198 10.92 -11.22 17.40
CA THR A 198 12.14 -12.04 17.38
C THR A 198 11.85 -13.43 16.82
N GLN A 199 10.75 -14.05 17.25
CA GLN A 199 10.32 -15.36 16.75
C GLN A 199 10.01 -15.33 15.26
N MET A 200 9.22 -14.33 14.81
CA MET A 200 8.89 -14.12 13.40
C MET A 200 10.14 -13.93 12.53
N ARG A 201 11.12 -13.12 12.98
CA ARG A 201 12.38 -12.93 12.24
C ARG A 201 13.20 -14.21 12.14
N ARG A 202 13.27 -15.00 13.22
CA ARG A 202 13.92 -16.30 13.19
C ARG A 202 13.25 -17.24 12.20
N GLN A 203 11.94 -17.33 12.26
CA GLN A 203 11.15 -18.12 11.30
C GLN A 203 11.39 -17.67 9.86
N ALA A 204 11.43 -16.36 9.59
CA ALA A 204 11.71 -15.82 8.25
C ALA A 204 13.11 -16.18 7.77
N ALA A 205 14.12 -16.17 8.66
CA ALA A 205 15.48 -16.56 8.33
C ALA A 205 15.62 -18.06 7.99
N GLU A 206 14.72 -18.90 8.49
CA GLU A 206 14.70 -20.35 8.26
C GLU A 206 13.75 -20.77 7.10
N SER A 207 12.89 -19.85 6.62
CA SER A 207 11.87 -20.18 5.62
C SER A 207 12.39 -20.16 4.18
N ASP A 208 11.82 -21.01 3.34
CA ASP A 208 12.03 -21.04 1.88
C ASP A 208 11.32 -19.86 1.20
N ILE A 209 10.10 -19.55 1.65
CA ILE A 209 9.29 -18.45 1.13
C ILE A 209 8.95 -17.49 2.28
N VAL A 210 9.23 -16.20 2.06
CA VAL A 210 8.86 -15.13 2.99
C VAL A 210 7.86 -14.21 2.30
N ILE A 211 6.64 -14.12 2.84
CA ILE A 211 5.58 -13.27 2.31
C ILE A 211 5.56 -11.96 3.07
N VAL A 212 5.69 -10.84 2.35
CA VAL A 212 5.70 -9.48 2.90
C VAL A 212 4.81 -8.55 2.07
N ASN A 213 4.51 -7.35 2.56
CA ASN A 213 4.01 -6.29 1.70
C ASN A 213 5.14 -5.40 1.17
N HIS A 214 4.87 -4.61 0.13
CA HIS A 214 5.84 -3.68 -0.44
C HIS A 214 6.39 -2.71 0.61
N HIS A 215 5.55 -2.27 1.54
CA HIS A 215 5.96 -1.36 2.62
C HIS A 215 7.06 -1.96 3.50
N LEU A 216 6.92 -3.22 3.92
CA LEU A 216 7.93 -3.87 4.76
C LEU A 216 9.23 -4.12 3.99
N LEU A 217 9.14 -4.47 2.71
CA LEU A 217 10.31 -4.66 1.84
C LEU A 217 11.09 -3.35 1.69
N PHE A 218 10.43 -2.23 1.39
CA PHE A 218 11.11 -0.94 1.25
C PHE A 218 11.64 -0.40 2.58
N ALA A 219 10.95 -0.65 3.69
CA ALA A 219 11.48 -0.34 5.02
C ALA A 219 12.79 -1.10 5.31
N ASP A 220 12.85 -2.39 4.93
CA ASP A 220 14.06 -3.20 5.05
C ASP A 220 15.22 -2.67 4.19
N LEU A 221 14.92 -2.30 2.93
CA LEU A 221 15.92 -1.73 2.02
C LEU A 221 16.56 -0.46 2.57
N VAL A 222 15.75 0.47 3.09
CA VAL A 222 16.25 1.72 3.69
C VAL A 222 17.13 1.44 4.91
N ILE A 223 16.75 0.49 5.76
CA ILE A 223 17.55 0.10 6.92
C ILE A 223 18.88 -0.53 6.47
N LYS A 224 18.86 -1.40 5.48
CA LYS A 224 20.06 -2.03 4.92
C LYS A 224 21.01 -1.02 4.26
N GLU A 225 20.48 0.01 3.59
CA GLU A 225 21.29 1.09 3.04
C GLU A 225 21.94 1.96 4.12
N ALA A 226 21.18 2.31 5.17
CA ALA A 226 21.69 3.13 6.26
C ALA A 226 22.78 2.43 7.09
N ALA A 227 22.78 1.10 7.12
CA ALA A 227 23.71 0.28 7.89
C ALA A 227 25.06 0.01 7.19
N ASP A 228 25.32 0.65 6.05
CA ASP A 228 26.58 0.56 5.27
C ASP A 228 27.14 -0.87 5.17
N SER A 229 26.32 -1.79 4.63
CA SER A 229 26.70 -3.17 4.27
C SER A 229 26.93 -4.18 5.43
N SER A 230 26.53 -3.87 6.65
CA SER A 230 26.49 -4.93 7.67
C SER A 230 25.33 -5.90 7.35
N ARG A 231 25.66 -7.14 6.98
CA ARG A 231 24.70 -8.17 6.53
C ARG A 231 23.59 -8.51 7.54
N ASP A 232 23.76 -8.13 8.80
CA ASP A 232 22.82 -8.44 9.89
C ASP A 232 21.86 -7.29 10.27
N ALA A 233 21.90 -6.16 9.58
CA ALA A 233 21.11 -4.98 9.97
C ALA A 233 19.66 -5.00 9.48
N GLY A 234 19.30 -5.88 8.56
CA GLY A 234 17.97 -5.94 7.93
C GLY A 234 16.86 -6.51 8.82
N ILE A 235 15.63 -6.29 8.39
CA ILE A 235 14.42 -6.93 8.93
C ILE A 235 14.20 -8.29 8.27
N LEU A 236 14.46 -8.36 6.96
CA LEU A 236 14.23 -9.50 6.08
C LEU A 236 15.54 -10.23 5.78
N PRO A 237 15.50 -11.56 5.58
CA PRO A 237 16.67 -12.30 5.14
C PRO A 237 17.11 -11.86 3.75
N ASP A 238 18.41 -12.01 3.47
CA ASP A 238 18.93 -11.79 2.13
C ASP A 238 18.50 -12.93 1.20
N VAL A 239 18.04 -12.54 0.03
CA VAL A 239 17.55 -13.45 -1.01
C VAL A 239 18.08 -13.02 -2.38
N GLY A 240 18.30 -14.00 -3.27
CA GLY A 240 18.64 -13.69 -4.66
C GLY A 240 17.43 -13.39 -5.55
N SER A 241 16.22 -13.73 -5.10
CA SER A 241 15.03 -13.57 -5.96
C SER A 241 13.86 -13.00 -5.18
N VAL A 242 13.13 -12.06 -5.83
CA VAL A 242 11.92 -11.43 -5.28
C VAL A 242 10.81 -11.45 -6.32
N ILE A 243 9.62 -11.86 -5.91
CA ILE A 243 8.39 -11.72 -6.70
C ILE A 243 7.62 -10.50 -6.19
N PHE A 244 7.33 -9.56 -7.08
CA PHE A 244 6.51 -8.38 -6.81
C PHE A 244 5.12 -8.58 -7.40
N ASP A 245 4.15 -8.87 -6.56
CA ASP A 245 2.74 -8.95 -6.98
C ASP A 245 2.05 -7.59 -6.78
N GLU A 246 1.22 -7.18 -7.71
CA GLU A 246 0.69 -5.81 -7.85
C GLU A 246 1.81 -4.76 -8.01
N ALA A 247 2.77 -5.07 -8.87
CA ALA A 247 3.99 -4.28 -9.08
C ALA A 247 3.75 -2.82 -9.55
N HIS A 248 2.55 -2.49 -10.01
CA HIS A 248 2.15 -1.12 -10.36
C HIS A 248 2.18 -0.15 -9.16
N GLU A 249 2.20 -0.66 -7.92
CA GLU A 249 2.28 0.15 -6.70
C GLU A 249 3.71 0.50 -6.28
N LEU A 250 4.71 -0.19 -6.83
CA LEU A 250 6.09 -0.12 -6.36
C LEU A 250 6.66 1.29 -6.31
N GLU A 251 6.46 2.08 -7.38
CA GLU A 251 6.98 3.44 -7.43
C GLU A 251 6.40 4.32 -6.33
N ASN A 252 5.09 4.24 -6.11
CA ASN A 252 4.41 5.05 -5.10
C ASN A 252 4.85 4.67 -3.68
N VAL A 253 4.97 3.37 -3.41
CA VAL A 253 5.43 2.89 -2.10
C VAL A 253 6.89 3.25 -1.87
N ALA A 254 7.77 3.04 -2.85
CA ALA A 254 9.18 3.42 -2.78
C ALA A 254 9.37 4.92 -2.47
N GLY A 255 8.59 5.79 -3.13
CA GLY A 255 8.62 7.24 -2.91
C GLY A 255 8.39 7.65 -1.46
N ASN A 256 7.56 6.90 -0.73
CA ASN A 256 7.31 7.15 0.70
C ASN A 256 8.50 6.74 1.59
N TYR A 257 9.26 5.72 1.20
CA TYR A 257 10.36 5.19 2.01
C TYR A 257 11.71 5.86 1.74
N PHE A 258 11.99 6.21 0.49
CA PHE A 258 13.19 6.96 0.12
C PHE A 258 13.05 8.47 0.31
N GLY A 259 11.89 8.92 0.77
CA GLY A 259 11.63 10.29 1.21
C GLY A 259 11.99 10.52 2.67
N VAL A 260 12.04 11.80 3.06
CA VAL A 260 12.21 12.25 4.45
C VAL A 260 10.94 12.96 4.90
N SER A 261 10.48 12.70 6.13
CA SER A 261 9.27 13.32 6.67
C SER A 261 9.41 13.64 8.14
N VAL A 262 9.16 14.89 8.50
CA VAL A 262 8.97 15.35 9.89
C VAL A 262 7.57 15.94 10.02
N SER A 263 6.87 15.59 11.11
CA SER A 263 5.55 16.15 11.37
C SER A 263 5.43 16.70 12.80
N SER A 264 4.51 17.64 12.98
CA SER A 264 4.19 18.17 14.31
C SER A 264 3.80 17.05 15.30
N ALA A 265 3.10 16.01 14.80
CA ALA A 265 2.71 14.87 15.63
C ALA A 265 3.91 14.03 16.10
N ARG A 266 4.94 13.79 15.24
CA ARG A 266 6.14 13.02 15.62
C ARG A 266 6.94 13.70 16.73
N ILE A 267 6.99 15.04 16.73
CA ILE A 267 7.67 15.80 17.79
C ILE A 267 6.87 15.73 19.08
N ASP A 268 5.55 15.88 19.01
CA ASP A 268 4.67 15.75 20.18
C ASP A 268 4.68 14.31 20.76
N GLU A 269 4.79 13.28 19.93
CA GLU A 269 4.99 11.90 20.37
C GLU A 269 6.32 11.71 21.10
N LEU A 270 7.42 12.26 20.57
CA LEU A 270 8.71 12.23 21.25
C LEU A 270 8.62 12.89 22.63
N ALA A 271 8.01 14.08 22.72
CA ALA A 271 7.84 14.80 23.97
C ALA A 271 7.05 13.99 25.02
N ARG A 272 5.95 13.36 24.61
CA ARG A 272 5.13 12.48 25.46
C ARG A 272 5.87 11.22 25.92
N ASP A 273 6.61 10.58 25.02
CA ASP A 273 7.35 9.36 25.33
C ASP A 273 8.45 9.65 26.35
N ILE A 274 9.16 10.79 26.23
CA ILE A 274 10.16 11.23 27.20
C ILE A 274 9.51 11.50 28.55
N GLU A 275 8.37 12.21 28.59
CA GLU A 275 7.64 12.49 29.81
C GLU A 275 7.22 11.21 30.55
N GLN A 276 6.72 10.23 29.81
CA GLN A 276 6.32 8.92 30.35
C GLN A 276 7.53 8.13 30.85
N ALA A 277 8.64 8.09 30.10
CA ALA A 277 9.85 7.39 30.49
C ALA A 277 10.48 8.01 31.76
N ALA A 278 10.53 9.35 31.83
CA ALA A 278 11.04 10.07 32.98
C ALA A 278 10.18 9.85 34.24
N THR A 279 8.86 9.81 34.08
CA THR A 279 7.92 9.55 35.17
C THR A 279 8.07 8.11 35.70
N ARG A 280 8.11 7.11 34.82
CA ARG A 280 8.28 5.70 35.18
C ARG A 280 9.62 5.43 35.86
N GLY A 281 10.68 6.04 35.34
CA GLY A 281 12.04 5.88 35.87
C GLY A 281 12.33 6.70 37.11
N GLN A 282 11.39 7.50 37.62
CA GLN A 282 11.58 8.48 38.69
C GLN A 282 12.76 9.44 38.41
N MET A 283 12.98 9.74 37.13
CA MET A 283 14.08 10.59 36.63
C MET A 283 13.58 11.97 36.21
N TYR A 284 12.37 12.35 36.62
CA TYR A 284 11.77 13.63 36.26
C TYR A 284 12.48 14.78 36.97
N SER A 285 13.23 15.58 36.22
CA SER A 285 13.97 16.74 36.70
C SER A 285 13.39 18.04 36.13
N ALA A 286 13.70 19.17 36.77
CA ALA A 286 13.34 20.49 36.24
C ALA A 286 13.98 20.75 34.87
N GLY A 287 15.16 20.20 34.60
CA GLY A 287 15.84 20.26 33.29
C GLY A 287 15.05 19.57 32.20
N ILE A 288 14.65 18.29 32.42
CA ILE A 288 13.85 17.49 31.47
C ILE A 288 12.48 18.14 31.27
N SER A 289 11.79 18.56 32.35
CA SER A 289 10.49 19.22 32.22
C SER A 289 10.57 20.49 31.39
N GLY A 290 11.57 21.34 31.69
CA GLY A 290 11.82 22.55 30.92
C GLY A 290 12.18 22.30 29.45
N ALA A 291 12.96 21.23 29.16
CA ALA A 291 13.31 20.86 27.80
C ALA A 291 12.10 20.36 27.00
N ILE A 292 11.21 19.55 27.61
CA ILE A 292 9.94 19.09 27.01
C ILE A 292 9.02 20.28 26.73
N GLY A 293 8.85 21.20 27.68
CA GLY A 293 8.04 22.40 27.49
C GLY A 293 8.56 23.25 26.33
N SER A 294 9.85 23.56 26.32
CA SER A 294 10.49 24.31 25.22
C SER A 294 10.33 23.60 23.87
N LEU A 295 10.47 22.27 23.81
CA LEU A 295 10.30 21.52 22.58
C LEU A 295 8.86 21.65 22.03
N ARG A 296 7.85 21.52 22.89
CA ARG A 296 6.44 21.67 22.48
C ARG A 296 6.13 23.08 21.99
N ASP A 297 6.59 24.10 22.71
CA ASP A 297 6.32 25.50 22.37
C ASP A 297 7.01 25.90 21.04
N HIS A 298 8.29 25.58 20.89
CA HIS A 298 9.03 25.88 19.66
C HIS A 298 8.51 25.06 18.47
N ALA A 299 8.10 23.81 18.67
CA ALA A 299 7.48 23.03 17.60
C ALA A 299 6.12 23.63 17.19
N ALA A 300 5.26 23.98 18.15
CA ALA A 300 3.98 24.60 17.85
C ALA A 300 4.16 25.92 17.07
N LEU A 301 5.09 26.77 17.50
CA LEU A 301 5.41 28.02 16.81
C LEU A 301 5.93 27.75 15.39
N PHE A 302 6.99 26.96 15.23
CA PHE A 302 7.59 26.66 13.92
C PHE A 302 6.56 26.10 12.92
N PHE A 303 5.77 25.08 13.32
CA PHE A 303 4.77 24.50 12.42
C PHE A 303 3.60 25.44 12.12
N SER A 304 3.33 26.43 12.98
CA SER A 304 2.30 27.45 12.72
C SER A 304 2.73 28.46 11.66
N LEU A 305 4.02 28.76 11.58
CA LEU A 305 4.61 29.71 10.62
C LEU A 305 4.75 29.13 9.22
N LEU A 306 4.77 27.78 9.08
CA LEU A 306 4.86 27.14 7.77
C LEU A 306 3.73 27.58 6.85
N PRO A 307 3.99 27.77 5.55
CA PRO A 307 3.02 28.24 4.57
C PRO A 307 1.67 27.53 4.65
N LEU A 308 0.60 28.30 4.48
CA LEU A 308 -0.76 27.78 4.50
C LEU A 308 -1.16 27.29 3.10
N GLY A 309 -1.75 26.13 3.02
CA GLY A 309 -2.25 25.54 1.78
C GLY A 309 -3.26 24.41 2.07
N LYS A 310 -4.06 24.05 1.08
CA LYS A 310 -5.00 22.93 1.17
C LYS A 310 -4.34 21.64 0.68
N GLY A 311 -4.40 20.58 1.50
CA GLY A 311 -3.89 19.27 1.14
C GLY A 311 -2.36 19.24 1.02
N ARG A 312 -1.87 18.82 -0.15
CA ARG A 312 -0.45 18.71 -0.50
C ARG A 312 -0.04 19.84 -1.43
N PHE A 313 1.04 20.54 -1.12
CA PHE A 313 1.55 21.63 -1.95
C PHE A 313 3.06 21.79 -1.83
N ALA A 314 3.72 22.31 -2.88
CA ALA A 314 5.16 22.48 -2.93
C ALA A 314 5.63 23.53 -1.91
N PHE A 315 6.80 23.31 -1.33
CA PHE A 315 7.50 24.26 -0.48
C PHE A 315 8.75 24.75 -1.23
N GLU A 316 8.55 25.61 -2.24
CA GLU A 316 9.61 26.04 -3.15
C GLU A 316 10.55 27.07 -2.48
N ASP A 317 10.00 28.07 -1.79
CA ASP A 317 10.77 29.14 -1.15
C ASP A 317 11.15 28.82 0.30
N ARG A 318 11.89 27.74 0.51
CA ARG A 318 12.42 27.38 1.84
C ARG A 318 13.50 28.34 2.30
N ARG A 319 14.25 28.92 1.35
CA ARG A 319 15.32 29.87 1.66
C ARG A 319 14.75 31.18 2.17
N GLY A 320 13.77 31.78 1.49
CA GLY A 320 13.09 32.97 1.97
C GLY A 320 12.41 32.73 3.30
N PHE A 321 11.78 31.57 3.49
CA PHE A 321 11.22 31.18 4.79
C PHE A 321 12.27 31.15 5.91
N LEU A 322 13.48 30.62 5.66
CA LEU A 322 14.57 30.58 6.64
C LEU A 322 15.16 31.98 6.90
N GLU A 323 15.18 32.87 5.91
CA GLU A 323 15.61 34.26 6.08
C GLU A 323 14.65 35.05 6.99
N GLU A 324 13.34 34.72 6.94
CA GLU A 324 12.31 35.36 7.74
C GLU A 324 12.09 34.72 9.12
N ASN A 325 12.20 33.39 9.22
CA ASN A 325 11.84 32.59 10.41
C ASN A 325 13.02 31.71 10.89
N GLY A 326 14.24 32.15 10.68
CA GLY A 326 15.44 31.38 11.04
C GLY A 326 15.64 31.24 12.55
N GLU A 327 15.14 32.20 13.34
CA GLU A 327 15.19 32.13 14.79
C GLU A 327 14.31 31.01 15.33
N GLU A 328 13.07 30.85 14.82
CA GLU A 328 12.13 29.82 15.24
C GLU A 328 12.58 28.43 14.77
N TYR A 329 13.13 28.33 13.57
CA TYR A 329 13.77 27.09 13.10
C TYR A 329 14.93 26.69 14.02
N SER A 330 15.81 27.63 14.35
CA SER A 330 16.96 27.41 15.22
C SER A 330 16.52 27.07 16.64
N ALA A 331 15.47 27.71 17.17
CA ALA A 331 14.89 27.43 18.47
C ALA A 331 14.38 25.98 18.56
N LEU A 332 13.66 25.51 17.53
CA LEU A 332 13.20 24.11 17.47
C LEU A 332 14.37 23.13 17.37
N SER A 333 15.34 23.38 16.50
CA SER A 333 16.54 22.57 16.35
C SER A 333 17.34 22.47 17.66
N ASN A 334 17.54 23.61 18.34
CA ASN A 334 18.19 23.70 19.64
C ASN A 334 17.42 22.97 20.75
N SER A 335 16.08 22.98 20.70
CA SER A 335 15.26 22.24 21.65
C SER A 335 15.42 20.73 21.49
N LEU A 336 15.50 20.23 20.25
CA LEU A 336 15.81 18.82 19.99
C LEU A 336 17.22 18.45 20.49
N GLN A 337 18.21 19.32 20.28
CA GLN A 337 19.56 19.15 20.80
C GLN A 337 19.60 19.16 22.34
N ARG A 338 18.82 20.05 22.96
CA ARG A 338 18.71 20.10 24.42
C ARG A 338 18.08 18.84 25.00
N ILE A 339 17.06 18.29 24.37
CA ILE A 339 16.47 16.99 24.75
C ILE A 339 17.55 15.90 24.72
N GLU A 340 18.31 15.81 23.62
CA GLU A 340 19.41 14.85 23.49
C GLU A 340 20.40 14.99 24.66
N SER A 341 20.83 16.22 24.94
CA SER A 341 21.81 16.51 26.01
C SER A 341 21.28 16.20 27.41
N GLU A 342 20.02 16.57 27.73
CA GLU A 342 19.39 16.29 29.02
C GLU A 342 19.24 14.77 29.27
N LEU A 343 18.88 14.00 28.23
CA LEU A 343 18.76 12.56 28.31
C LEU A 343 20.15 11.88 28.48
N GLU A 344 21.18 12.42 27.85
CA GLU A 344 22.55 11.92 27.98
C GLU A 344 23.19 12.21 29.37
N GLN A 345 22.71 13.23 30.06
CA GLN A 345 23.20 13.60 31.40
C GLN A 345 22.55 12.78 32.52
N LEU A 346 21.51 11.99 32.24
CA LEU A 346 20.87 11.15 33.23
C LEU A 346 21.83 10.13 33.83
N SER A 347 21.81 9.98 35.15
CA SER A 347 22.67 9.03 35.87
C SER A 347 22.32 7.57 35.58
N GLN A 348 21.05 7.28 35.33
CA GLN A 348 20.60 5.95 34.91
C GLN A 348 20.24 5.96 33.41
N LYS A 349 21.17 5.45 32.60
CA LYS A 349 21.00 5.35 31.15
C LYS A 349 20.37 4.01 30.79
N THR A 350 19.05 3.95 30.81
CA THR A 350 18.32 2.79 30.29
C THR A 350 18.36 2.78 28.75
N GLU A 351 18.16 1.60 28.15
CA GLU A 351 18.05 1.48 26.68
C GLU A 351 16.91 2.32 26.09
N GLU A 352 15.85 2.53 26.87
CA GLU A 352 14.75 3.42 26.49
C GLU A 352 15.22 4.86 26.36
N ILE A 353 16.03 5.35 27.31
CA ILE A 353 16.62 6.69 27.26
C ILE A 353 17.55 6.85 26.05
N PHE A 354 18.39 5.85 25.76
CA PHE A 354 19.23 5.88 24.55
C PHE A 354 18.41 5.91 23.26
N ALA A 355 17.29 5.16 23.20
CA ALA A 355 16.41 5.18 22.04
C ALA A 355 15.73 6.55 21.84
N LEU A 356 15.29 7.19 22.94
CA LEU A 356 14.68 8.53 22.91
C LEU A 356 15.70 9.61 22.51
N SER A 357 16.94 9.56 23.04
CA SER A 357 18.03 10.47 22.66
C SER A 357 18.33 10.35 21.15
N ARG A 358 18.50 9.13 20.66
CA ARG A 358 18.72 8.86 19.22
C ARG A 358 17.57 9.41 18.36
N ARG A 359 16.31 9.21 18.79
CA ARG A 359 15.13 9.72 18.08
C ARG A 359 15.09 11.25 18.03
N ALA A 360 15.51 11.94 19.09
CA ALA A 360 15.64 13.39 19.10
C ALA A 360 16.69 13.87 18.08
N ASN A 361 17.86 13.23 18.07
CA ASN A 361 18.90 13.54 17.09
C ASN A 361 18.46 13.24 15.64
N GLU A 362 17.77 12.13 15.42
CA GLU A 362 17.22 11.75 14.11
C GLU A 362 16.22 12.80 13.58
N LEU A 363 15.29 13.28 14.42
CA LEU A 363 14.37 14.36 14.07
C LEU A 363 15.10 15.67 13.76
N LYS A 364 16.15 16.01 14.52
CA LYS A 364 16.99 17.19 14.27
C LYS A 364 17.68 17.10 12.91
N VAL A 365 18.30 15.96 12.59
CA VAL A 365 18.97 15.73 11.30
C VAL A 365 17.97 15.76 10.13
N GLN A 366 16.82 15.12 10.30
CA GLN A 366 15.75 15.14 9.30
C GLN A 366 15.20 16.54 9.08
N LEU A 367 14.95 17.30 10.15
CA LEU A 367 14.49 18.68 10.06
C LEU A 367 15.50 19.56 9.32
N ARG A 368 16.79 19.44 9.65
CA ARG A 368 17.86 20.12 8.96
C ARG A 368 17.89 19.79 7.47
N PHE A 369 17.81 18.52 7.11
CA PHE A 369 17.73 18.08 5.72
C PHE A 369 16.54 18.73 4.99
N LEU A 370 15.36 18.71 5.61
CA LEU A 370 14.15 19.25 5.02
C LEU A 370 14.22 20.77 4.78
N MET A 371 14.96 21.50 5.63
CA MET A 371 15.04 22.96 5.54
C MET A 371 16.24 23.45 4.71
N GLU A 372 17.40 22.80 4.83
CA GLU A 372 18.67 23.32 4.30
C GLU A 372 19.15 22.62 3.00
N GLU A 373 18.61 21.42 2.68
CA GLU A 373 19.06 20.68 1.48
C GLU A 373 18.67 21.39 0.18
N THR A 374 19.59 21.44 -0.79
CA THR A 374 19.44 22.17 -2.05
C THR A 374 19.53 21.32 -3.31
N ARG A 375 19.64 19.99 -3.18
CA ARG A 375 19.71 19.08 -4.34
C ARG A 375 18.50 19.22 -5.25
N PRO A 376 18.69 19.40 -6.58
CA PRO A 376 17.61 19.67 -7.52
C PRO A 376 16.71 18.44 -7.81
N ASN A 377 17.20 17.24 -7.50
CA ASN A 377 16.47 15.99 -7.73
C ASN A 377 15.52 15.60 -6.59
N ILE A 378 15.24 16.52 -5.68
CA ILE A 378 14.34 16.32 -4.52
C ILE A 378 13.26 17.41 -4.57
N VAL A 379 12.02 17.00 -4.42
CA VAL A 379 10.90 17.92 -4.21
C VAL A 379 10.58 18.03 -2.73
N PHE A 380 10.47 19.26 -2.23
CA PHE A 380 10.07 19.57 -0.87
C PHE A 380 8.63 20.07 -0.86
N TRP A 381 7.83 19.55 0.08
CA TRP A 381 6.41 19.83 0.10
C TRP A 381 5.81 19.71 1.49
N LEU A 382 4.66 20.34 1.66
CA LEU A 382 3.88 20.36 2.88
C LEU A 382 2.57 19.62 2.68
N GLU A 383 2.11 18.95 3.74
CA GLU A 383 0.77 18.36 3.80
C GLU A 383 0.12 18.72 5.14
N ARG A 384 -1.12 19.18 5.07
CA ARG A 384 -1.94 19.44 6.24
C ARG A 384 -3.07 18.43 6.30
N ARG A 385 -3.10 17.64 7.36
CA ARG A 385 -4.15 16.63 7.62
C ARG A 385 -4.98 17.05 8.81
N VAL A 386 -6.29 16.90 8.67
CA VAL A 386 -7.25 17.05 9.77
C VAL A 386 -7.77 15.67 10.11
N SER A 387 -7.60 15.24 11.35
CA SER A 387 -8.18 14.00 11.87
C SER A 387 -9.14 14.33 13.01
N ARG A 388 -10.27 13.60 13.08
CA ARG A 388 -11.19 13.70 14.20
C ARG A 388 -10.82 12.68 15.25
N GLY A 389 -10.47 13.14 16.43
CA GLY A 389 -10.20 12.30 17.59
C GLY A 389 -11.49 11.78 18.25
N ALA A 390 -11.35 10.79 19.13
CA ALA A 390 -12.42 10.35 20.01
C ALA A 390 -12.87 11.55 20.87
N GLY A 391 -14.12 11.98 20.70
CA GLY A 391 -14.66 13.19 21.34
C GLY A 391 -14.91 14.37 20.39
N GLY A 392 -14.72 14.21 19.08
CA GLY A 392 -15.08 15.21 18.06
C GLY A 392 -14.09 16.36 17.88
N HIS A 393 -12.98 16.39 18.64
CA HIS A 393 -11.94 17.41 18.48
C HIS A 393 -11.14 17.18 17.19
N GLU A 394 -11.04 18.22 16.38
CA GLU A 394 -10.20 18.21 15.18
C GLU A 394 -8.73 18.38 15.58
N ARG A 395 -7.90 17.44 15.15
CA ARG A 395 -6.46 17.49 15.30
C ARG A 395 -5.83 17.83 13.96
N HIS A 396 -5.15 18.96 13.90
CA HIS A 396 -4.39 19.38 12.73
C HIS A 396 -2.94 18.86 12.82
N THR A 397 -2.51 18.09 11.85
CA THR A 397 -1.12 17.63 11.75
C THR A 397 -0.50 18.20 10.49
N VAL A 398 0.65 18.85 10.64
CA VAL A 398 1.44 19.38 9.53
C VAL A 398 2.62 18.44 9.28
N PHE A 399 2.79 18.03 8.03
CA PHE A 399 3.91 17.24 7.56
C PHE A 399 4.80 18.09 6.67
N LEU A 400 6.08 18.14 6.98
CA LEU A 400 7.13 18.66 6.13
C LEU A 400 7.84 17.47 5.50
N GLN A 401 7.92 17.42 4.18
CA GLN A 401 8.34 16.23 3.44
C GLN A 401 9.30 16.56 2.30
N ALA A 402 10.18 15.60 2.01
CA ALA A 402 11.04 15.59 0.85
C ALA A 402 10.91 14.25 0.13
N THR A 403 10.78 14.28 -1.19
CA THR A 403 10.63 13.07 -2.00
C THR A 403 11.57 13.14 -3.20
N PRO A 404 12.36 12.10 -3.51
CA PRO A 404 13.12 12.05 -4.76
C PRO A 404 12.19 12.13 -5.96
N ILE A 405 12.55 12.96 -6.94
CA ILE A 405 11.76 13.15 -8.16
C ILE A 405 11.83 11.91 -9.04
N ASP A 406 13.03 11.36 -9.20
CA ASP A 406 13.28 10.11 -9.92
C ASP A 406 13.78 9.02 -8.97
N LEU A 407 13.04 7.91 -8.94
CA LEU A 407 13.34 6.75 -8.13
C LEU A 407 14.11 5.67 -8.89
N ALA A 408 14.16 5.73 -10.22
CA ALA A 408 14.77 4.70 -11.04
C ALA A 408 16.25 4.43 -10.70
N PRO A 409 17.13 5.43 -10.54
CA PRO A 409 18.52 5.19 -10.14
C PRO A 409 18.64 4.60 -8.74
N ILE A 410 17.76 5.02 -7.82
CA ILE A 410 17.75 4.52 -6.44
C ILE A 410 17.35 3.05 -6.44
N LEU A 411 16.21 2.70 -7.05
CA LEU A 411 15.71 1.33 -7.12
C LEU A 411 16.66 0.40 -7.87
N LYS A 412 17.27 0.88 -8.96
CA LYS A 412 18.28 0.12 -9.68
C LYS A 412 19.42 -0.28 -8.75
N LYS A 413 20.04 0.68 -8.07
CA LYS A 413 21.21 0.47 -7.21
C LYS A 413 20.87 -0.31 -5.93
N SER A 414 19.78 0.06 -5.24
CA SER A 414 19.44 -0.48 -3.92
C SER A 414 18.79 -1.84 -3.98
N LEU A 415 18.07 -2.13 -5.07
CA LEU A 415 17.21 -3.31 -5.20
C LEU A 415 17.61 -4.18 -6.38
N PHE A 416 17.44 -3.69 -7.62
CA PHE A 416 17.51 -4.56 -8.79
C PHE A 416 18.92 -5.05 -9.10
N ASP A 417 19.95 -4.21 -8.98
CA ASP A 417 21.35 -4.62 -9.20
C ASP A 417 21.85 -5.64 -8.14
N LYS A 418 21.15 -5.78 -7.01
CA LYS A 418 21.49 -6.72 -5.94
C LYS A 418 20.76 -8.06 -6.06
N LEU A 419 19.74 -8.15 -6.91
CA LEU A 419 18.93 -9.35 -7.09
C LEU A 419 19.39 -10.13 -8.33
N ASP A 420 19.49 -11.45 -8.20
CA ASP A 420 19.64 -12.35 -9.32
C ASP A 420 18.40 -12.32 -10.25
N CYS A 421 17.20 -12.27 -9.64
CA CYS A 421 15.93 -12.28 -10.36
C CYS A 421 14.85 -11.47 -9.62
N ALA A 422 14.26 -10.49 -10.28
CA ALA A 422 13.05 -9.83 -9.87
C ALA A 422 11.93 -10.16 -10.88
N VAL A 423 10.81 -10.71 -10.40
CA VAL A 423 9.61 -10.94 -11.20
C VAL A 423 8.56 -9.91 -10.80
N LEU A 424 8.23 -9.00 -11.70
CA LEU A 424 7.21 -7.98 -11.51
C LEU A 424 5.93 -8.44 -12.20
N THR A 425 4.86 -8.60 -11.44
CA THR A 425 3.58 -9.04 -12.00
C THR A 425 2.42 -8.17 -11.51
N SER A 426 1.48 -7.92 -12.40
CA SER A 426 0.20 -7.27 -12.10
C SER A 426 -0.80 -7.55 -13.24
N ALA A 427 -2.05 -7.20 -13.00
CA ALA A 427 -3.06 -7.17 -14.05
C ALA A 427 -2.93 -5.96 -14.99
N THR A 428 -2.15 -4.94 -14.56
CA THR A 428 -2.10 -3.63 -15.23
C THR A 428 -0.69 -3.04 -15.12
N LEU A 429 0.16 -3.27 -16.12
CA LEU A 429 1.53 -2.73 -16.21
C LEU A 429 1.81 -2.14 -17.59
N ALA A 430 1.25 -2.76 -18.64
CA ALA A 430 1.49 -2.37 -20.02
C ALA A 430 0.61 -1.18 -20.44
N VAL A 431 1.19 -0.28 -21.21
CA VAL A 431 0.53 0.85 -21.84
C VAL A 431 0.83 0.81 -23.34
N GLY A 432 -0.20 0.89 -24.19
CA GLY A 432 -0.03 0.75 -25.63
C GLY A 432 0.60 -0.58 -26.06
N GLY A 433 0.44 -1.63 -25.26
CA GLY A 433 1.01 -2.96 -25.52
C GLY A 433 2.48 -3.15 -25.12
N GLY A 434 3.13 -2.16 -24.48
CA GLY A 434 4.53 -2.23 -24.04
C GLY A 434 4.72 -1.89 -22.55
N PHE A 435 5.92 -2.16 -22.02
CA PHE A 435 6.29 -1.93 -20.62
C PHE A 435 7.28 -0.78 -20.44
N GLU A 436 7.48 0.04 -21.45
CA GLU A 436 8.47 1.11 -21.45
C GLU A 436 8.30 2.04 -20.25
N TYR A 437 7.06 2.46 -19.96
CA TYR A 437 6.76 3.28 -18.79
C TYR A 437 7.25 2.64 -17.49
N MET A 438 6.91 1.37 -17.24
CA MET A 438 7.31 0.67 -16.02
C MET A 438 8.82 0.49 -15.92
N ARG A 439 9.49 0.15 -17.02
CA ARG A 439 10.95 0.01 -17.07
C ARG A 439 11.66 1.30 -16.71
N GLN A 440 11.25 2.41 -17.31
CA GLN A 440 11.82 3.73 -17.04
C GLN A 440 11.58 4.15 -15.60
N ARG A 441 10.34 4.01 -15.09
CA ARG A 441 10.00 4.44 -13.72
C ARG A 441 10.69 3.63 -12.62
N LEU A 442 11.00 2.36 -12.88
CA LEU A 442 11.63 1.46 -11.91
C LEU A 442 13.14 1.24 -12.14
N GLY A 443 13.70 1.74 -13.24
CA GLY A 443 15.11 1.51 -13.57
C GLY A 443 15.45 0.10 -14.04
N LEU A 444 14.49 -0.59 -14.69
CA LEU A 444 14.62 -1.96 -15.18
C LEU A 444 14.93 -2.00 -16.68
N GLU A 445 16.16 -1.67 -17.07
CA GLU A 445 16.55 -1.55 -18.48
C GLU A 445 16.53 -2.89 -19.25
N TYR A 446 16.88 -3.99 -18.58
CA TYR A 446 17.14 -5.29 -19.23
C TYR A 446 16.21 -6.42 -18.77
N ALA A 447 14.99 -6.10 -18.35
CA ALA A 447 14.01 -7.09 -17.97
C ALA A 447 13.42 -7.78 -19.22
N ARG A 448 13.12 -9.08 -19.11
CA ARG A 448 12.24 -9.75 -20.09
C ARG A 448 10.81 -9.26 -19.90
N GLU A 449 10.06 -9.26 -20.98
CA GLU A 449 8.68 -8.79 -21.01
C GLU A 449 7.73 -9.89 -21.46
N LEU A 450 6.59 -10.00 -20.79
CA LEU A 450 5.53 -10.92 -21.17
C LEU A 450 4.16 -10.27 -20.97
N LEU A 451 3.44 -10.07 -22.06
CA LEU A 451 2.07 -9.60 -22.05
C LEU A 451 1.14 -10.77 -22.33
N LEU A 452 0.31 -11.14 -21.37
CA LEU A 452 -0.64 -12.22 -21.49
C LEU A 452 -2.06 -11.68 -21.56
N PRO A 453 -2.85 -12.09 -22.55
CA PRO A 453 -4.26 -11.73 -22.62
C PRO A 453 -5.02 -12.31 -21.42
N SER A 454 -6.10 -11.65 -21.05
CA SER A 454 -7.04 -12.18 -20.06
C SER A 454 -7.69 -13.47 -20.58
N HIS A 455 -8.12 -14.31 -19.65
CA HIS A 455 -8.90 -15.50 -19.92
C HIS A 455 -10.37 -15.20 -20.25
N PHE A 456 -10.83 -13.99 -19.92
CA PHE A 456 -12.23 -13.60 -20.10
C PHE A 456 -12.54 -13.14 -21.52
N ASP A 457 -13.76 -13.45 -21.98
CA ASP A 457 -14.31 -12.97 -23.26
C ASP A 457 -14.93 -11.58 -23.07
N TYR A 458 -14.06 -10.58 -22.96
CA TYR A 458 -14.48 -9.20 -22.72
C TYR A 458 -15.39 -8.64 -23.83
N GLU A 459 -15.30 -9.12 -25.06
CA GLU A 459 -16.13 -8.66 -26.17
C GLU A 459 -17.61 -8.98 -25.95
N ASN A 460 -17.90 -10.14 -25.34
CA ASN A 460 -19.26 -10.58 -25.07
C ASN A 460 -19.71 -10.30 -23.61
N GLN A 461 -18.77 -10.20 -22.66
CA GLN A 461 -19.07 -10.01 -21.25
C GLN A 461 -19.20 -8.54 -20.85
N ALA A 462 -18.53 -7.61 -21.54
CA ALA A 462 -18.50 -6.22 -21.11
C ALA A 462 -18.83 -5.25 -22.26
N LEU A 463 -19.67 -4.27 -21.96
CA LEU A 463 -19.98 -3.16 -22.86
C LEU A 463 -19.33 -1.89 -22.30
N LEU A 464 -18.48 -1.23 -23.10
CA LEU A 464 -17.93 0.09 -22.76
C LEU A 464 -18.79 1.19 -23.39
N TYR A 465 -19.44 1.97 -22.55
CA TYR A 465 -20.21 3.12 -22.95
C TYR A 465 -19.47 4.43 -22.67
N VAL A 466 -19.35 5.27 -23.69
CA VAL A 466 -18.77 6.62 -23.57
C VAL A 466 -19.75 7.63 -24.19
N PRO A 467 -20.46 8.44 -23.38
CA PRO A 467 -21.39 9.44 -23.87
C PRO A 467 -20.66 10.56 -24.62
N PRO A 468 -21.02 10.84 -25.92
CA PRO A 468 -20.31 11.84 -26.72
C PRO A 468 -20.83 13.26 -26.47
N ASP A 469 -22.02 13.37 -25.90
CA ASP A 469 -22.81 14.59 -25.70
C ASP A 469 -22.50 15.33 -24.37
N LEU A 470 -21.78 14.72 -23.46
CA LEU A 470 -21.34 15.40 -22.25
C LEU A 470 -20.30 16.49 -22.59
N PRO A 471 -20.34 17.64 -21.90
CA PRO A 471 -19.30 18.66 -22.04
C PRO A 471 -17.96 18.19 -21.48
N ASP A 472 -16.90 18.95 -21.73
CA ASP A 472 -15.58 18.66 -21.15
C ASP A 472 -15.64 18.71 -19.62
N PRO A 473 -14.94 17.81 -18.90
CA PRO A 473 -15.02 17.70 -17.42
C PRO A 473 -14.62 18.94 -16.63
N GLY A 474 -13.96 19.91 -17.27
CA GLY A 474 -13.60 21.20 -16.66
C GLY A 474 -14.71 22.24 -16.66
N THR A 475 -15.81 22.00 -17.35
CA THR A 475 -16.93 22.97 -17.44
C THR A 475 -17.85 22.89 -16.23
N LYS A 476 -18.56 24.00 -15.95
CA LYS A 476 -19.48 24.08 -14.80
C LYS A 476 -20.69 23.17 -14.96
N GLU A 477 -21.13 22.95 -16.21
CA GLU A 477 -22.29 22.15 -16.54
C GLU A 477 -22.04 20.64 -16.42
N PHE A 478 -20.76 20.23 -16.46
CA PHE A 478 -20.38 18.81 -16.46
C PHE A 478 -20.96 18.04 -15.26
N SER A 479 -20.79 18.54 -14.03
CA SER A 479 -21.26 17.84 -12.83
C SER A 479 -22.76 17.59 -12.83
N ALA A 480 -23.54 18.54 -13.36
CA ALA A 480 -25.00 18.41 -13.44
C ALA A 480 -25.42 17.36 -14.47
N LEU A 481 -24.87 17.45 -15.68
CA LEU A 481 -25.19 16.55 -16.79
C LEU A 481 -24.66 15.13 -16.57
N ALA A 482 -23.45 15.01 -16.01
CA ALA A 482 -22.88 13.74 -15.60
C ALA A 482 -23.73 13.07 -14.50
N GLY A 483 -24.19 13.84 -13.50
CA GLY A 483 -25.10 13.34 -12.47
C GLY A 483 -26.40 12.81 -13.03
N GLU A 484 -27.00 13.49 -14.01
CA GLU A 484 -28.21 13.01 -14.69
C GLU A 484 -27.95 11.74 -15.51
N ARG A 485 -26.81 11.66 -16.20
CA ARG A 485 -26.39 10.44 -16.90
C ARG A 485 -26.14 9.27 -15.96
N ILE A 486 -25.51 9.50 -14.79
CA ILE A 486 -25.35 8.48 -13.75
C ILE A 486 -26.73 7.98 -13.30
N ARG A 487 -27.69 8.87 -13.06
CA ARG A 487 -29.07 8.48 -12.68
C ARG A 487 -29.69 7.53 -13.71
N GLN A 488 -29.69 7.91 -14.99
CA GLN A 488 -30.22 7.08 -16.08
C GLN A 488 -29.56 5.70 -16.13
N LEU A 489 -28.25 5.66 -16.03
CA LEU A 489 -27.48 4.39 -16.05
C LEU A 489 -27.80 3.51 -14.85
N LEU A 490 -27.94 4.08 -13.65
CA LEU A 490 -28.30 3.33 -12.44
C LEU A 490 -29.73 2.79 -12.50
N GLU A 491 -30.65 3.48 -13.15
CA GLU A 491 -32.02 2.97 -13.42
C GLU A 491 -31.99 1.80 -14.40
N ILE A 492 -31.22 1.89 -15.49
CA ILE A 492 -31.05 0.81 -16.48
C ILE A 492 -30.44 -0.44 -15.83
N THR A 493 -29.40 -0.26 -14.99
CA THR A 493 -28.68 -1.37 -14.34
C THR A 493 -29.34 -1.86 -13.05
N SER A 494 -30.44 -1.23 -12.62
CA SER A 494 -31.10 -1.47 -11.34
C SER A 494 -30.15 -1.36 -10.15
N GLY A 495 -29.35 -0.31 -10.08
CA GLY A 495 -28.26 -0.16 -9.11
C GLY A 495 -27.09 -1.10 -9.44
N ARG A 496 -26.64 -1.89 -8.45
CA ARG A 496 -25.53 -2.86 -8.54
C ARG A 496 -24.26 -2.26 -9.15
N ALA A 497 -23.89 -1.05 -8.69
CA ALA A 497 -22.90 -0.23 -9.35
C ALA A 497 -21.83 0.32 -8.40
N PHE A 498 -20.61 0.44 -8.91
CA PHE A 498 -19.61 1.35 -8.40
C PHE A 498 -19.58 2.63 -9.22
N VAL A 499 -19.73 3.78 -8.56
CA VAL A 499 -19.56 5.11 -9.16
C VAL A 499 -18.29 5.72 -8.62
N LEU A 500 -17.27 5.77 -9.48
CA LEU A 500 -15.90 6.05 -9.11
C LEU A 500 -15.49 7.46 -9.57
N PHE A 501 -15.07 8.28 -8.62
CA PHE A 501 -14.72 9.67 -8.85
C PHE A 501 -13.22 9.92 -8.71
N THR A 502 -12.75 10.93 -9.42
CA THR A 502 -11.37 11.43 -9.29
C THR A 502 -11.24 12.46 -8.16
N SER A 503 -12.35 12.95 -7.60
CA SER A 503 -12.40 13.98 -6.54
C SER A 503 -13.44 13.65 -5.47
N LEU A 504 -13.02 13.75 -4.19
CA LEU A 504 -13.92 13.60 -3.03
C LEU A 504 -15.06 14.64 -3.04
N ALA A 505 -14.79 15.86 -3.47
CA ALA A 505 -15.80 16.92 -3.50
C ALA A 505 -16.89 16.59 -4.52
N GLN A 506 -16.51 16.11 -5.71
CA GLN A 506 -17.45 15.73 -6.76
C GLN A 506 -18.23 14.46 -6.43
N MET A 507 -17.57 13.51 -5.76
CA MET A 507 -18.23 12.31 -5.24
C MET A 507 -19.37 12.67 -4.29
N LYS A 508 -19.11 13.55 -3.31
CA LYS A 508 -20.13 14.03 -2.36
C LYS A 508 -21.24 14.80 -3.05
N GLU A 509 -20.89 15.73 -3.95
CA GLU A 509 -21.87 16.50 -4.71
C GLU A 509 -22.81 15.59 -5.52
N ALA A 510 -22.26 14.58 -6.20
CA ALA A 510 -23.06 13.63 -6.98
C ALA A 510 -23.95 12.77 -6.08
N HIS A 511 -23.41 12.27 -4.96
CA HIS A 511 -24.17 11.50 -3.98
C HIS A 511 -25.35 12.32 -3.43
N ASP A 512 -25.10 13.54 -2.93
CA ASP A 512 -26.13 14.41 -2.34
C ASP A 512 -27.23 14.79 -3.35
N ARG A 513 -26.86 14.93 -4.62
CA ARG A 513 -27.80 15.22 -5.72
C ARG A 513 -28.69 14.02 -6.06
N LEU A 514 -28.22 12.80 -5.87
CA LEU A 514 -28.87 11.56 -6.31
C LEU A 514 -29.58 10.81 -5.19
N CYS A 515 -29.19 11.02 -3.93
CA CYS A 515 -29.71 10.24 -2.79
C CYS A 515 -31.24 10.31 -2.63
N ALA A 516 -31.87 11.45 -2.98
CA ALA A 516 -33.32 11.62 -2.93
C ALA A 516 -34.05 11.20 -4.22
N LYS A 517 -33.32 10.86 -5.29
CA LYS A 517 -33.87 10.60 -6.62
C LYS A 517 -33.86 9.14 -7.04
N LEU A 518 -33.09 8.33 -6.35
CA LEU A 518 -32.92 6.91 -6.69
C LEU A 518 -33.51 6.02 -5.61
N PRO A 519 -34.17 4.92 -5.97
CA PRO A 519 -34.79 3.98 -5.03
C PRO A 519 -33.79 2.98 -4.45
N PHE A 520 -32.49 3.16 -4.69
CA PHE A 520 -31.42 2.25 -4.29
C PHE A 520 -30.76 2.69 -2.99
N ARG A 521 -30.15 1.74 -2.27
CA ARG A 521 -29.26 2.06 -1.15
C ARG A 521 -27.97 2.65 -1.70
N LEU A 522 -27.72 3.93 -1.48
CA LEU A 522 -26.49 4.61 -1.83
C LEU A 522 -25.53 4.58 -0.64
N LEU A 523 -24.32 4.06 -0.88
CA LEU A 523 -23.22 3.99 0.09
C LEU A 523 -22.17 5.02 -0.30
N LEU A 524 -21.67 5.78 0.67
CA LEU A 524 -20.70 6.85 0.43
C LEU A 524 -19.37 6.53 1.15
N GLN A 525 -18.28 6.62 0.42
CA GLN A 525 -16.95 6.53 1.02
C GLN A 525 -16.77 7.62 2.09
N GLY A 526 -16.42 7.19 3.30
CA GLY A 526 -16.21 8.08 4.46
C GLY A 526 -17.30 7.96 5.51
N ASP A 527 -18.48 7.39 5.21
CA ASP A 527 -19.55 7.18 6.18
C ASP A 527 -19.25 6.00 7.12
N ALA A 528 -18.49 5.01 6.64
CA ALA A 528 -18.04 3.87 7.42
C ALA A 528 -16.65 3.39 6.95
N PRO A 529 -15.97 2.50 7.71
CA PRO A 529 -14.74 1.85 7.26
C PRO A 529 -14.93 1.12 5.93
N LYS A 530 -13.87 1.06 5.11
CA LYS A 530 -13.90 0.44 3.76
C LYS A 530 -14.45 -1.00 3.78
N SER A 531 -14.05 -1.80 4.76
CA SER A 531 -14.50 -3.19 4.92
C SER A 531 -16.00 -3.29 5.19
N ALA A 532 -16.54 -2.42 6.05
CA ALA A 532 -17.95 -2.38 6.38
C ALA A 532 -18.81 -1.95 5.17
N LEU A 533 -18.37 -0.91 4.43
CA LEU A 533 -19.07 -0.46 3.21
C LEU A 533 -19.09 -1.57 2.14
N LEU A 534 -18.00 -2.31 1.98
CA LEU A 534 -17.95 -3.41 1.02
C LEU A 534 -18.81 -4.59 1.44
N GLU A 535 -18.87 -4.88 2.73
CA GLU A 535 -19.76 -5.94 3.24
C GLU A 535 -21.22 -5.53 3.08
N GLU A 536 -21.60 -4.29 3.45
CA GLU A 536 -22.93 -3.76 3.21
C GLU A 536 -23.30 -3.81 1.72
N PHE A 537 -22.37 -3.45 0.82
CA PHE A 537 -22.57 -3.54 -0.61
C PHE A 537 -22.85 -4.98 -1.09
N ARG A 538 -22.15 -5.97 -0.55
CA ARG A 538 -22.32 -7.37 -0.94
C ARG A 538 -23.66 -7.96 -0.51
N ILE A 539 -24.15 -7.57 0.66
CA ILE A 539 -25.39 -8.15 1.24
C ILE A 539 -26.64 -7.36 0.86
N THR A 540 -26.50 -6.10 0.43
CA THR A 540 -27.64 -5.23 0.09
C THR A 540 -27.98 -5.35 -1.39
N PRO A 541 -29.16 -5.82 -1.75
CA PRO A 541 -29.60 -5.87 -3.14
C PRO A 541 -29.60 -4.49 -3.78
N ASN A 542 -29.15 -4.41 -5.03
CA ASN A 542 -29.17 -3.18 -5.84
C ASN A 542 -28.43 -1.98 -5.21
N ALA A 543 -27.48 -2.23 -4.32
CA ALA A 543 -26.67 -1.17 -3.71
C ALA A 543 -25.81 -0.45 -4.75
N VAL A 544 -25.54 0.83 -4.50
CA VAL A 544 -24.63 1.67 -5.28
C VAL A 544 -23.58 2.25 -4.36
N LEU A 545 -22.31 2.07 -4.69
CA LEU A 545 -21.19 2.61 -3.91
C LEU A 545 -20.56 3.80 -4.63
N PHE A 546 -20.59 4.97 -3.98
CA PHE A 546 -19.89 6.17 -4.39
C PHE A 546 -18.52 6.21 -3.73
N ALA A 547 -17.45 6.17 -4.54
CA ALA A 547 -16.09 6.07 -4.03
C ALA A 547 -15.07 6.80 -4.91
N THR A 548 -13.84 6.98 -4.41
CA THR A 548 -12.71 7.51 -5.17
C THR A 548 -11.72 6.39 -5.52
N SER A 549 -10.65 6.73 -6.25
CA SER A 549 -9.61 5.79 -6.69
C SER A 549 -9.01 4.93 -5.56
N SER A 550 -9.05 5.39 -4.32
CA SER A 550 -8.60 4.59 -3.16
C SER A 550 -9.43 3.32 -2.92
N PHE A 551 -10.66 3.25 -3.46
CA PHE A 551 -11.50 2.06 -3.46
C PHE A 551 -11.25 1.12 -4.65
N TRP A 552 -10.53 1.56 -5.68
CA TRP A 552 -10.26 0.72 -6.84
C TRP A 552 -9.29 -0.42 -6.53
N GLN A 553 -8.47 -0.25 -5.50
CA GLN A 553 -7.46 -1.23 -5.10
C GLN A 553 -8.00 -2.18 -4.02
N GLY A 554 -7.68 -3.48 -4.16
CA GLY A 554 -7.99 -4.49 -3.14
C GLY A 554 -9.47 -4.79 -2.93
N VAL A 555 -10.36 -4.38 -3.84
CA VAL A 555 -11.80 -4.69 -3.79
C VAL A 555 -12.07 -5.89 -4.68
N ASP A 556 -12.68 -6.91 -4.11
CA ASP A 556 -13.15 -8.10 -4.82
C ASP A 556 -14.65 -8.29 -4.56
N VAL A 557 -15.46 -8.01 -5.57
CA VAL A 557 -16.89 -8.27 -5.59
C VAL A 557 -17.18 -9.10 -6.82
N GLN A 558 -17.66 -10.32 -6.62
CA GLN A 558 -17.93 -11.27 -7.69
C GLN A 558 -19.44 -11.41 -7.91
N GLY A 559 -19.82 -11.78 -9.15
CA GLY A 559 -21.17 -12.13 -9.51
C GLY A 559 -22.08 -10.93 -9.76
N GLU A 560 -23.38 -11.16 -9.74
CA GLU A 560 -24.43 -10.21 -10.13
C GLU A 560 -24.54 -8.95 -9.26
N GLN A 561 -23.88 -8.92 -8.10
CA GLN A 561 -23.90 -7.77 -7.19
C GLN A 561 -23.19 -6.54 -7.77
N LEU A 562 -22.25 -6.74 -8.71
CA LEU A 562 -21.60 -5.65 -9.42
C LEU A 562 -21.77 -5.85 -10.93
N SER A 563 -22.73 -5.15 -11.52
CA SER A 563 -23.02 -5.18 -12.97
C SER A 563 -22.67 -3.89 -13.69
N CYS A 564 -22.26 -2.84 -12.97
CA CYS A 564 -21.89 -1.56 -13.57
C CYS A 564 -20.73 -0.90 -12.84
N VAL A 565 -19.77 -0.38 -13.60
CA VAL A 565 -18.69 0.49 -13.10
C VAL A 565 -18.71 1.78 -13.90
N ILE A 566 -18.95 2.89 -13.21
CA ILE A 566 -18.99 4.23 -13.79
C ILE A 566 -17.78 5.01 -13.30
N ILE A 567 -16.97 5.54 -14.20
CA ILE A 567 -15.85 6.43 -13.91
C ILE A 567 -16.20 7.83 -14.42
N ASP A 568 -16.11 8.83 -13.54
CA ASP A 568 -16.51 10.20 -13.86
C ASP A 568 -15.61 10.87 -14.90
N ARG A 569 -14.29 10.67 -14.78
CA ARG A 569 -13.25 11.30 -15.63
C ARG A 569 -12.07 10.38 -15.84
N LEU A 570 -11.28 10.67 -16.88
CA LEU A 570 -9.96 10.09 -17.04
C LEU A 570 -9.10 10.37 -15.78
N PRO A 571 -8.53 9.34 -15.13
CA PRO A 571 -7.90 9.45 -13.82
C PRO A 571 -6.47 10.02 -13.91
N PHE A 572 -6.34 11.20 -14.51
CA PHE A 572 -5.08 11.94 -14.49
C PHE A 572 -4.72 12.33 -13.06
N ALA A 573 -3.44 12.23 -12.73
CA ALA A 573 -2.92 12.73 -11.47
C ALA A 573 -3.18 14.24 -11.33
N VAL A 574 -3.39 14.69 -10.10
CA VAL A 574 -3.68 16.10 -9.83
C VAL A 574 -2.46 16.95 -10.19
N PRO A 575 -2.56 17.89 -11.13
CA PRO A 575 -1.40 18.68 -11.59
C PRO A 575 -0.74 19.52 -10.49
N SER A 576 -1.51 19.90 -9.45
CA SER A 576 -1.00 20.64 -8.30
C SER A 576 -0.37 19.75 -7.20
N ASP A 577 -0.37 18.41 -7.37
CA ASP A 577 0.41 17.54 -6.47
C ASP A 577 1.91 17.84 -6.65
N PRO A 578 2.63 18.15 -5.57
CA PRO A 578 4.01 18.63 -5.66
C PRO A 578 4.96 17.61 -6.31
N VAL A 579 4.76 16.32 -6.06
CA VAL A 579 5.61 15.26 -6.63
C VAL A 579 5.32 15.10 -8.13
N VAL A 580 4.04 15.13 -8.51
CA VAL A 580 3.62 15.07 -9.92
C VAL A 580 4.16 16.28 -10.69
N ALA A 581 3.99 17.50 -10.15
CA ALA A 581 4.47 18.74 -10.77
C ALA A 581 5.99 18.73 -10.96
N ALA A 582 6.75 18.28 -9.94
CA ALA A 582 8.19 18.18 -10.01
C ALA A 582 8.67 17.18 -11.07
N ARG A 583 8.01 16.01 -11.17
CA ARG A 583 8.30 15.00 -12.21
C ARG A 583 8.01 15.51 -13.61
N VAL A 584 6.87 16.18 -13.81
CA VAL A 584 6.52 16.81 -15.09
C VAL A 584 7.61 17.81 -15.48
N LYS A 585 7.97 18.71 -14.56
CA LYS A 585 9.02 19.72 -14.80
C LYS A 585 10.38 19.09 -15.13
N ALA A 586 10.76 18.02 -14.44
CA ALA A 586 12.03 17.34 -14.70
C ALA A 586 12.06 16.68 -16.09
N ILE A 587 11.01 15.95 -16.48
CA ILE A 587 10.92 15.30 -17.79
C ILE A 587 10.93 16.34 -18.93
N ASP A 588 10.19 17.44 -18.78
CA ASP A 588 10.13 18.48 -19.80
C ASP A 588 11.48 19.24 -19.89
N ALA A 589 12.19 19.42 -18.76
CA ALA A 589 13.52 20.03 -18.75
C ALA A 589 14.58 19.16 -19.44
N ASP A 590 14.45 17.85 -19.39
CA ASP A 590 15.30 16.89 -20.10
C ASP A 590 14.94 16.76 -21.60
N GLY A 591 14.03 17.60 -22.10
CA GLY A 591 13.59 17.60 -23.51
C GLY A 591 12.55 16.53 -23.84
N GLY A 592 12.00 15.86 -22.84
CA GLY A 592 10.91 14.90 -22.98
C GLY A 592 9.54 15.56 -23.12
N ASN A 593 8.51 14.74 -23.19
CA ASN A 593 7.11 15.18 -23.13
C ASN A 593 6.43 14.48 -21.96
N ALA A 594 6.39 15.16 -20.82
CA ALA A 594 5.88 14.60 -19.58
C ALA A 594 4.40 14.16 -19.68
N PHE A 595 3.62 14.81 -20.52
CA PHE A 595 2.22 14.42 -20.70
C PHE A 595 2.10 13.00 -21.28
N PHE A 596 2.83 12.71 -22.36
CA PHE A 596 2.79 11.39 -23.01
C PHE A 596 3.67 10.34 -22.35
N GLN A 597 4.80 10.73 -21.74
CA GLN A 597 5.74 9.79 -21.12
C GLN A 597 5.40 9.42 -19.69
N TYR A 598 4.63 10.27 -18.97
CA TYR A 598 4.32 10.07 -17.56
C TYR A 598 2.82 10.14 -17.25
N GLN A 599 2.13 11.25 -17.60
CA GLN A 599 0.76 11.47 -17.15
C GLN A 599 -0.24 10.54 -17.83
N VAL A 600 -0.16 10.37 -19.16
CA VAL A 600 -1.04 9.45 -19.91
C VAL A 600 -0.82 8.00 -19.50
N PRO A 601 0.41 7.45 -19.43
CA PRO A 601 0.62 6.08 -18.98
C PRO A 601 0.11 5.81 -17.55
N ALA A 602 0.38 6.69 -16.60
CA ALA A 602 -0.13 6.58 -15.24
C ALA A 602 -1.66 6.54 -15.18
N ALA A 603 -2.32 7.42 -15.95
CA ALA A 603 -3.78 7.46 -16.03
C ALA A 603 -4.36 6.20 -16.71
N VAL A 604 -3.70 5.66 -17.74
CA VAL A 604 -4.09 4.39 -18.39
C VAL A 604 -4.06 3.23 -17.40
N ILE A 605 -2.97 3.08 -16.64
CA ILE A 605 -2.85 2.01 -15.63
C ILE A 605 -3.97 2.14 -14.60
N THR A 606 -4.22 3.36 -14.12
CA THR A 606 -5.29 3.61 -13.15
C THR A 606 -6.67 3.28 -13.72
N LEU A 607 -6.95 3.66 -14.98
CA LEU A 607 -8.23 3.34 -15.63
C LEU A 607 -8.42 1.83 -15.78
N LYS A 608 -7.37 1.11 -16.22
CA LYS A 608 -7.38 -0.37 -16.31
C LYS A 608 -7.72 -1.03 -14.97
N GLN A 609 -7.19 -0.49 -13.86
CA GLN A 609 -7.50 -0.99 -12.52
C GLN A 609 -8.97 -0.81 -12.14
N GLY A 610 -9.53 0.35 -12.43
CA GLY A 610 -10.95 0.64 -12.19
C GLY A 610 -11.86 -0.30 -12.97
N PHE A 611 -11.64 -0.44 -14.26
CA PHE A 611 -12.41 -1.31 -15.13
C PHE A 611 -12.22 -2.81 -14.85
N GLY A 612 -11.02 -3.20 -14.40
CA GLY A 612 -10.71 -4.58 -14.04
C GLY A 612 -11.48 -5.11 -12.82
N ARG A 613 -12.39 -4.32 -12.22
CA ARG A 613 -13.25 -4.76 -11.10
C ARG A 613 -14.54 -5.45 -11.57
N LEU A 614 -14.97 -5.19 -12.78
CA LEU A 614 -16.28 -5.64 -13.27
C LEU A 614 -16.31 -7.13 -13.59
N ILE A 615 -15.37 -7.64 -14.35
CA ILE A 615 -15.35 -9.04 -14.82
C ILE A 615 -14.34 -9.84 -13.98
N ARG A 616 -14.83 -10.83 -13.22
CA ARG A 616 -14.09 -11.68 -12.29
C ARG A 616 -14.26 -13.17 -12.54
N SER A 617 -15.36 -13.54 -13.23
CA SER A 617 -15.69 -14.91 -13.61
C SER A 617 -16.09 -15.01 -15.08
N LEU A 618 -16.18 -16.24 -15.60
CA LEU A 618 -16.64 -16.51 -16.98
C LEU A 618 -18.13 -16.17 -17.18
N HIS A 619 -18.88 -16.03 -16.09
CA HIS A 619 -20.32 -15.76 -16.12
C HIS A 619 -20.67 -14.30 -15.85
N ASP A 620 -19.69 -13.50 -15.41
CA ASP A 620 -19.94 -12.08 -15.15
C ASP A 620 -20.24 -11.36 -16.45
N ARG A 621 -21.20 -10.44 -16.38
CA ARG A 621 -21.58 -9.56 -17.48
C ARG A 621 -21.89 -8.19 -16.96
N GLY A 622 -21.44 -7.13 -17.66
CA GLY A 622 -21.73 -5.80 -17.15
C GLY A 622 -21.29 -4.64 -18.02
N LEU A 623 -21.58 -3.45 -17.51
CA LEU A 623 -21.38 -2.16 -18.15
C LEU A 623 -20.19 -1.42 -17.56
N LEU A 624 -19.28 -1.03 -18.40
CA LEU A 624 -18.23 -0.06 -18.11
C LEU A 624 -18.63 1.30 -18.68
N VAL A 625 -18.54 2.34 -17.88
CA VAL A 625 -18.87 3.71 -18.32
C VAL A 625 -17.71 4.64 -18.03
N LEU A 626 -17.35 5.43 -19.03
CA LEU A 626 -16.46 6.57 -18.86
C LEU A 626 -17.21 7.83 -19.30
N LEU A 627 -17.52 8.72 -18.36
CA LEU A 627 -18.25 9.96 -18.64
C LEU A 627 -17.40 11.06 -19.27
N ASP A 628 -16.13 10.80 -19.46
CA ASP A 628 -15.14 11.73 -20.04
C ASP A 628 -15.00 11.52 -21.56
N ASN A 629 -15.62 12.37 -22.34
CA ASN A 629 -15.62 12.29 -23.79
C ASN A 629 -14.28 12.64 -24.45
N ARG A 630 -13.31 13.14 -23.68
CA ARG A 630 -11.95 13.43 -24.18
C ARG A 630 -11.24 12.17 -24.69
N ILE A 631 -11.62 10.98 -24.21
CA ILE A 631 -11.12 9.69 -24.74
C ILE A 631 -11.46 9.51 -26.24
N LEU A 632 -12.59 10.08 -26.70
CA LEU A 632 -13.02 10.03 -28.10
C LEU A 632 -12.48 11.17 -28.94
N LYS A 633 -12.29 12.36 -28.32
CA LYS A 633 -12.00 13.62 -29.03
C LYS A 633 -10.52 13.98 -29.09
N LYS A 634 -9.71 13.54 -28.11
CA LYS A 634 -8.32 13.93 -27.99
C LYS A 634 -7.38 12.85 -28.53
N GLN A 635 -6.26 13.26 -29.11
CA GLN A 635 -5.26 12.34 -29.69
C GLN A 635 -4.77 11.27 -28.70
N TYR A 636 -4.56 11.65 -27.44
CA TYR A 636 -4.14 10.71 -26.40
C TYR A 636 -5.20 9.66 -26.04
N GLY A 637 -6.47 9.90 -26.36
CA GLY A 637 -7.54 8.95 -26.12
C GLY A 637 -7.32 7.61 -26.82
N ARG A 638 -6.63 7.62 -27.96
CA ARG A 638 -6.22 6.39 -28.66
C ARG A 638 -5.35 5.48 -27.79
N VAL A 639 -4.39 6.04 -27.03
CA VAL A 639 -3.53 5.28 -26.13
C VAL A 639 -4.34 4.57 -25.05
N PHE A 640 -5.38 5.23 -24.49
CA PHE A 640 -6.30 4.60 -23.55
C PHE A 640 -7.05 3.44 -24.18
N ILE A 641 -7.65 3.67 -25.36
CA ILE A 641 -8.48 2.66 -26.06
C ILE A 641 -7.64 1.44 -26.43
N GLU A 642 -6.43 1.63 -26.94
CA GLU A 642 -5.51 0.54 -27.33
C GLU A 642 -4.95 -0.23 -26.12
N SER A 643 -4.92 0.39 -24.93
CA SER A 643 -4.45 -0.23 -23.70
C SER A 643 -5.53 -1.02 -22.96
N LEU A 644 -6.79 -0.77 -23.26
CA LEU A 644 -7.92 -1.50 -22.66
C LEU A 644 -8.12 -2.87 -23.35
N PRO A 645 -8.67 -3.86 -22.64
CA PRO A 645 -9.15 -5.09 -23.25
C PRO A 645 -10.13 -4.83 -24.40
N ASN A 646 -10.33 -5.84 -25.24
CA ASN A 646 -11.21 -5.73 -26.40
C ASN A 646 -12.71 -5.72 -25.99
N TYR A 647 -13.14 -4.65 -25.29
CA TYR A 647 -14.56 -4.46 -24.97
C TYR A 647 -15.37 -4.09 -26.20
N LYS A 648 -16.61 -4.57 -26.28
CA LYS A 648 -17.60 -3.97 -27.19
C LYS A 648 -17.84 -2.52 -26.79
N LYS A 649 -17.79 -1.57 -27.74
CA LYS A 649 -17.84 -0.13 -27.46
C LYS A 649 -19.11 0.47 -28.05
N THR A 650 -19.73 1.42 -27.33
CA THR A 650 -20.89 2.18 -27.83
C THR A 650 -20.85 3.61 -27.32
N THR A 651 -21.45 4.49 -28.10
CA THR A 651 -21.73 5.89 -27.75
C THR A 651 -23.26 6.13 -27.60
N GLU A 652 -24.08 5.11 -27.81
CA GLU A 652 -25.51 5.19 -27.81
C GLU A 652 -26.12 4.56 -26.55
N LEU A 653 -26.99 5.30 -25.86
CA LEU A 653 -27.65 4.82 -24.65
C LEU A 653 -28.63 3.66 -24.95
N GLY A 654 -29.33 3.67 -26.10
CA GLY A 654 -30.22 2.59 -26.50
C GLY A 654 -29.53 1.23 -26.65
N VAL A 655 -28.22 1.21 -27.00
CA VAL A 655 -27.45 -0.03 -27.02
C VAL A 655 -27.21 -0.54 -25.60
N VAL A 656 -27.03 0.35 -24.62
CA VAL A 656 -26.92 -0.02 -23.20
C VAL A 656 -28.23 -0.62 -22.70
N GLU A 657 -29.38 -0.02 -23.03
CA GLU A 657 -30.72 -0.52 -22.68
C GLU A 657 -30.94 -1.92 -23.24
N THR A 658 -30.61 -2.13 -24.52
CA THR A 658 -30.70 -3.44 -25.19
C THR A 658 -29.78 -4.47 -24.53
N PHE A 659 -28.56 -4.07 -24.12
CA PHE A 659 -27.59 -4.95 -23.43
C PHE A 659 -28.14 -5.48 -22.11
N PHE A 660 -28.99 -4.75 -21.40
CA PHE A 660 -29.68 -5.15 -20.18
C PHE A 660 -31.09 -5.72 -20.40
N GLY A 661 -31.52 -5.88 -21.66
CA GLY A 661 -32.82 -6.51 -22.03
C GLY A 661 -34.04 -5.65 -21.79
N LEU A 662 -33.89 -4.31 -21.75
CA LEU A 662 -35.01 -3.38 -21.55
C LEU A 662 -35.79 -3.11 -22.83
N HIS A 663 -35.26 -3.49 -24.00
CA HIS A 663 -35.92 -3.47 -25.32
C HIS A 663 -35.72 -4.84 -25.98
N ALA A 664 -36.56 -5.81 -25.66
CA ALA A 664 -36.70 -7.08 -26.36
C ALA A 664 -38.02 -7.08 -27.17
#